data_113bd8c530ef8f3b25c611ef5abfb12c
#
_entry.id   113bd8c530ef8f3b25c611ef5abfb12c
#
_cell.length_a   1.000
_cell.length_b   1.000
_cell.length_c   1.000
_cell.angle_alpha   90.00
_cell.angle_beta   90.00
_cell.angle_gamma   90.00
#
_symmetry.space_group_name_H-M   'P 1'
#
loop_
_entity.id
_entity.type
_entity.pdbx_description
1 polymer ?
#
loop_
_entity_poly.entity_id
_entity_poly.type
_entity_poly.pdbx_seq_one_letter_code
_entity_poly.pdbx_strand_id
1 'polypeptide(L)'
;MSSNEKERNNHSRGHGPMRVSEKPKDFMGSIKKLMKSLSSFRVLIFIALVLAALSSILSLIAPNKLSDLTDEITKGITINTSNMKELEEDLTKNISDIGNILGINLDEKIIYRVNSSGISSEDKIKFNDTLKSISSNQKLILKYFSELPDSVLDIIIGDSTYNDIYISKEDKITTIRVFSDIDVDNKKFNGISSFPDSMKKALFPDTVIDGIEISTDDKVEFITLMAGSDSSSVNEMYKVMENLPISVQKVIGPKMDMDKIKSIAILLACLYIISAIFSYVEGLSMIKVANGYAKKLRSSISEKINKLPLKFFDHNLSGDILSRVTNDVDTIAQSLNNSLSTLVSSITLFIGSIIMMFVTNYIMAITAIVSSLIGFILMFIILNKSQRYFTARQRELGKLNGYIEEVYSGLNVVRSCNAKDETINEFDKLNDKLYDCNRKSQFLSGLMQPIMGFIGNFSYVAVCIVGALLVSKSVISFGVIVAFIMYVRLFTNPLSQIAQAMTSMQSTAAASERVFGLLEEVEMDSENDITKKLDKHKVKGNIEFKNVKFGYDKDKIIINDFTAKVKAGEKIAIVGPTGAGKTTMVNLLMKFYDINDGDILIDGTSIRELKRDNIHSLFTMVLQDTWLFNGTVKENIIYNQKNVSNKKVEDVCKVVGVDHFIKTLPNGYDSIISDNDSVSSGQRQLLTIARGMISDSPFLILDEATSNVDTRTEELVQKAMDKLMENKTSFIIAHRLSTIKNADLILVMKDGNIIEQGNHNELMKKNGFYANLYNSQFEKTNN
;
A
#
# COMPACT_ATOMS: atom_id res chain seq x y z
N MET A 1 -37.64 -32.39 -16.57
CA MET A 1 -37.67 -31.05 -17.17
C MET A 1 -37.16 -30.04 -16.13
N SER A 2 -35.85 -29.93 -15.98
CA SER A 2 -35.21 -28.84 -15.19
C SER A 2 -33.70 -29.02 -15.28
N SER A 3 -33.06 -28.53 -16.33
CA SER A 3 -31.58 -28.42 -16.40
C SER A 3 -31.05 -27.64 -17.60
N ASN A 4 -31.85 -26.78 -18.27
CA ASN A 4 -31.41 -26.09 -19.48
C ASN A 4 -31.66 -24.57 -19.51
N GLU A 5 -31.76 -23.89 -18.35
CA GLU A 5 -31.98 -22.43 -18.32
C GLU A 5 -30.79 -21.60 -17.84
N LYS A 6 -29.61 -22.19 -17.64
CA LYS A 6 -28.42 -21.46 -17.12
C LYS A 6 -27.37 -21.02 -18.16
N GLU A 7 -27.55 -21.32 -19.44
CA GLU A 7 -26.51 -21.03 -20.46
C GLU A 7 -26.88 -19.94 -21.49
N ARG A 8 -28.00 -19.24 -21.36
CA ARG A 8 -28.42 -18.25 -22.38
C ARG A 8 -28.31 -16.77 -22.03
N ASN A 9 -27.60 -16.39 -20.96
CA ASN A 9 -27.45 -14.96 -20.57
C ASN A 9 -26.00 -14.45 -20.58
N ASN A 10 -25.25 -14.67 -21.66
CA ASN A 10 -23.87 -14.16 -21.75
C ASN A 10 -23.54 -13.42 -23.07
N HIS A 11 -24.50 -12.75 -23.67
CA HIS A 11 -24.23 -11.93 -24.87
C HIS A 11 -24.96 -10.57 -24.79
N SER A 12 -24.54 -9.71 -23.88
CA SER A 12 -24.61 -8.24 -24.03
C SER A 12 -23.59 -7.62 -23.10
N ARG A 13 -22.32 -7.57 -23.55
CA ARG A 13 -21.26 -6.84 -22.84
C ARG A 13 -21.23 -5.42 -23.39
N GLY A 14 -21.99 -4.51 -22.75
CA GLY A 14 -21.83 -3.09 -22.89
C GLY A 14 -20.47 -2.62 -22.38
N HIS A 15 -19.93 -1.59 -22.99
CA HIS A 15 -18.74 -0.87 -22.60
C HIS A 15 -18.94 -0.29 -21.19
N GLY A 16 -18.29 -0.83 -20.17
CA GLY A 16 -18.32 -0.29 -18.82
C GLY A 16 -16.97 0.35 -18.47
N PRO A 17 -16.96 1.56 -17.90
CA PRO A 17 -15.74 2.17 -17.41
C PRO A 17 -15.20 1.42 -16.21
N MET A 18 -13.88 1.32 -16.09
CA MET A 18 -13.09 0.78 -14.97
C MET A 18 -13.76 -0.36 -14.20
N ARG A 19 -13.54 -1.59 -14.62
CA ARG A 19 -13.84 -2.78 -13.82
C ARG A 19 -13.02 -2.71 -12.53
N VAL A 20 -13.68 -2.32 -11.45
CA VAL A 20 -13.13 -2.48 -10.10
C VAL A 20 -12.80 -3.95 -9.91
N SER A 21 -11.57 -4.20 -9.53
CA SER A 21 -10.96 -5.43 -9.02
C SER A 21 -11.92 -6.62 -8.95
N GLU A 22 -12.06 -7.35 -10.04
CA GLU A 22 -12.58 -8.73 -10.00
C GLU A 22 -11.62 -9.51 -9.09
N LYS A 23 -12.18 -10.29 -8.16
CA LYS A 23 -11.34 -11.20 -7.37
C LYS A 23 -10.61 -12.14 -8.33
N PRO A 24 -9.31 -12.36 -8.16
CA PRO A 24 -8.57 -13.29 -9.01
C PRO A 24 -9.21 -14.67 -8.93
N LYS A 25 -9.32 -15.37 -10.04
CA LYS A 25 -9.83 -16.75 -10.08
C LYS A 25 -8.87 -17.70 -9.39
N ASP A 26 -7.57 -17.49 -9.57
CA ASP A 26 -6.49 -18.22 -8.91
C ASP A 26 -5.47 -17.23 -8.32
N PHE A 27 -5.68 -16.83 -7.07
CA PHE A 27 -4.80 -15.91 -6.34
C PHE A 27 -3.37 -16.46 -6.23
N MET A 28 -3.25 -17.71 -5.77
CA MET A 28 -1.92 -18.29 -5.49
C MET A 28 -1.13 -18.56 -6.77
N GLY A 29 -1.81 -19.03 -7.83
CA GLY A 29 -1.19 -19.23 -9.14
C GLY A 29 -0.70 -17.92 -9.76
N SER A 30 -1.51 -16.85 -9.69
CA SER A 30 -1.14 -15.53 -10.21
C SER A 30 0.04 -14.92 -9.47
N ILE A 31 0.08 -15.00 -8.14
CA ILE A 31 1.22 -14.55 -7.33
C ILE A 31 2.47 -15.39 -7.63
N LYS A 32 2.35 -16.71 -7.76
CA LYS A 32 3.49 -17.59 -8.11
C LYS A 32 4.05 -17.25 -9.49
N LYS A 33 3.20 -17.00 -10.49
CA LYS A 33 3.64 -16.54 -11.83
C LYS A 33 4.34 -15.19 -11.73
N LEU A 34 3.79 -14.24 -10.99
CA LEU A 34 4.40 -12.93 -10.75
C LEU A 34 5.80 -13.08 -10.13
N MET A 35 5.93 -13.86 -9.05
CA MET A 35 7.22 -14.09 -8.38
C MET A 35 8.23 -14.79 -9.30
N LYS A 36 7.78 -15.71 -10.15
CA LYS A 36 8.65 -16.33 -11.17
C LYS A 36 9.12 -15.32 -12.22
N SER A 37 8.27 -14.43 -12.67
CA SER A 37 8.61 -13.40 -13.66
C SER A 37 9.56 -12.33 -13.14
N LEU A 38 9.58 -12.10 -11.80
CA LEU A 38 10.51 -11.22 -11.09
C LEU A 38 11.92 -11.79 -10.94
N SER A 39 12.22 -12.94 -11.58
CA SER A 39 13.51 -13.63 -11.45
C SER A 39 14.74 -12.75 -11.72
N SER A 40 14.63 -11.80 -12.64
CA SER A 40 15.70 -10.85 -12.99
C SER A 40 16.03 -9.86 -11.84
N PHE A 41 15.13 -9.70 -10.88
CA PHE A 41 15.25 -8.75 -9.76
C PHE A 41 15.40 -9.44 -8.39
N ARG A 42 15.56 -10.77 -8.34
CA ARG A 42 15.58 -11.56 -7.10
C ARG A 42 16.56 -11.04 -6.05
N VAL A 43 17.79 -10.72 -6.47
CA VAL A 43 18.83 -10.23 -5.57
C VAL A 43 18.43 -8.92 -4.93
N LEU A 44 17.92 -7.97 -5.73
CA LEU A 44 17.52 -6.65 -5.24
C LEU A 44 16.30 -6.73 -4.31
N ILE A 45 15.33 -7.59 -4.63
CA ILE A 45 14.17 -7.88 -3.78
C ILE A 45 14.64 -8.50 -2.46
N PHE A 46 15.52 -9.49 -2.49
CA PHE A 46 16.05 -10.12 -1.28
C PHE A 46 16.75 -9.11 -0.37
N ILE A 47 17.63 -8.27 -0.92
CA ILE A 47 18.29 -7.20 -0.17
C ILE A 47 17.27 -6.26 0.46
N ALA A 48 16.27 -5.81 -0.32
CA ALA A 48 15.23 -4.91 0.19
C ALA A 48 14.44 -5.54 1.35
N LEU A 49 14.02 -6.80 1.23
CA LEU A 49 13.28 -7.50 2.28
C LEU A 49 14.11 -7.72 3.55
N VAL A 50 15.40 -8.03 3.41
CA VAL A 50 16.33 -8.15 4.54
C VAL A 50 16.49 -6.80 5.24
N LEU A 51 16.67 -5.71 4.50
CA LEU A 51 16.77 -4.36 5.05
C LEU A 51 15.48 -3.93 5.76
N ALA A 52 14.31 -4.26 5.20
CA ALA A 52 13.02 -4.01 5.82
C ALA A 52 12.88 -4.75 7.16
N ALA A 53 13.29 -6.02 7.21
CA ALA A 53 13.29 -6.80 8.44
C ALA A 53 14.29 -6.25 9.48
N LEU A 54 15.51 -5.91 9.07
CA LEU A 54 16.53 -5.33 9.96
C LEU A 54 16.09 -3.97 10.51
N SER A 55 15.53 -3.08 9.70
CA SER A 55 14.96 -1.82 10.15
C SER A 55 13.88 -2.02 11.22
N SER A 56 13.00 -3.01 10.99
CA SER A 56 11.94 -3.37 11.93
C SER A 56 12.50 -3.93 13.26
N ILE A 57 13.52 -4.77 13.20
CA ILE A 57 14.18 -5.33 14.39
C ILE A 57 14.85 -4.22 15.22
N LEU A 58 15.53 -3.27 14.57
CA LEU A 58 16.11 -2.11 15.28
C LEU A 58 15.04 -1.28 16.00
N SER A 59 13.88 -1.10 15.36
CA SER A 59 12.73 -0.41 15.96
C SER A 59 12.14 -1.14 17.16
N LEU A 60 12.27 -2.48 17.24
CA LEU A 60 11.81 -3.29 18.36
C LEU A 60 12.72 -3.20 19.60
N ILE A 61 13.99 -2.81 19.44
CA ILE A 61 14.94 -2.64 20.54
C ILE A 61 14.71 -1.30 21.25
N ALA A 62 14.27 -0.28 20.52
CA ALA A 62 14.12 1.07 21.01
C ALA A 62 13.23 1.21 22.27
N PRO A 63 12.05 0.53 22.39
CA PRO A 63 11.22 0.63 23.58
C PRO A 63 11.92 0.22 24.88
N ASN A 64 12.71 -0.85 24.86
CA ASN A 64 13.46 -1.28 26.06
C ASN A 64 14.57 -0.28 26.41
N LYS A 65 15.23 0.30 25.43
CA LYS A 65 16.24 1.34 25.68
C LYS A 65 15.61 2.64 26.18
N LEU A 66 14.40 2.96 25.74
CA LEU A 66 13.62 4.06 26.29
C LEU A 66 13.16 3.77 27.72
N SER A 67 12.83 2.50 28.04
CA SER A 67 12.60 2.06 29.41
C SER A 67 13.81 2.34 30.30
N ASP A 68 15.00 1.87 29.87
CA ASP A 68 16.25 2.11 30.60
C ASP A 68 16.51 3.61 30.83
N LEU A 69 16.26 4.45 29.80
CA LEU A 69 16.38 5.89 29.89
C LEU A 69 15.40 6.50 30.89
N THR A 70 14.15 6.06 30.83
CA THR A 70 13.08 6.54 31.73
C THR A 70 13.37 6.16 33.18
N ASP A 71 13.86 4.95 33.42
CA ASP A 71 14.24 4.50 34.74
C ASP A 71 15.39 5.30 35.31
N GLU A 72 16.40 5.66 34.50
CA GLU A 72 17.51 6.50 34.93
C GLU A 72 17.07 7.94 35.24
N ILE A 73 16.17 8.51 34.43
CA ILE A 73 15.57 9.83 34.72
C ILE A 73 14.73 9.76 35.99
N THR A 74 13.97 8.68 36.21
CA THR A 74 13.10 8.50 37.39
C THR A 74 13.93 8.50 38.69
N LYS A 75 15.16 7.92 38.67
CA LYS A 75 16.11 7.99 39.80
C LYS A 75 16.50 9.42 40.14
N GLY A 76 16.52 10.33 39.14
CA GLY A 76 16.79 11.75 39.34
C GLY A 76 15.59 12.55 39.93
N ILE A 77 14.43 11.92 40.04
CA ILE A 77 13.19 12.56 40.58
C ILE A 77 12.78 11.94 41.89
N THR A 78 13.06 10.65 42.09
CA THR A 78 12.66 9.90 43.28
C THR A 78 13.78 9.84 44.32
N ILE A 79 13.40 9.81 45.60
CA ILE A 79 14.33 9.60 46.72
C ILE A 79 15.00 8.25 46.55
N ASN A 80 16.29 8.17 46.92
CA ASN A 80 17.02 6.90 46.94
C ASN A 80 16.53 6.02 48.09
N THR A 81 15.55 5.17 47.80
CA THR A 81 14.88 4.31 48.80
C THR A 81 15.81 3.29 49.43
N SER A 82 16.90 2.90 48.77
CA SER A 82 17.89 1.97 49.32
C SER A 82 18.67 2.64 50.44
N ASN A 83 19.24 3.82 50.15
CA ASN A 83 20.02 4.58 51.14
C ASN A 83 19.13 5.10 52.27
N MET A 84 17.86 5.45 51.95
CA MET A 84 16.88 5.82 52.98
C MET A 84 16.62 4.66 53.95
N LYS A 85 16.48 3.43 53.42
CA LYS A 85 16.28 2.25 54.25
C LYS A 85 17.52 1.94 55.08
N GLU A 86 18.72 2.06 54.51
CA GLU A 86 19.97 1.87 55.22
C GLU A 86 20.13 2.90 56.37
N LEU A 87 19.77 4.17 56.12
CA LEU A 87 19.74 5.22 57.13
C LEU A 87 18.70 4.92 58.23
N GLU A 88 17.49 4.46 57.90
CA GLU A 88 16.46 4.05 58.87
C GLU A 88 16.93 2.87 59.73
N GLU A 89 17.60 1.88 59.13
CA GLU A 89 18.14 0.73 59.87
C GLU A 89 19.27 1.16 60.82
N ASP A 90 20.14 2.08 60.38
CA ASP A 90 21.20 2.64 61.21
C ASP A 90 20.64 3.46 62.38
N LEU A 91 19.61 4.29 62.15
CA LEU A 91 18.96 5.07 63.19
C LEU A 91 18.22 4.21 64.23
N THR A 92 17.66 3.07 63.82
CA THR A 92 16.88 2.19 64.72
C THR A 92 17.77 1.19 65.48
N LYS A 93 18.97 0.91 65.00
CA LYS A 93 19.88 -0.12 65.53
C LYS A 93 20.20 0.14 67.00
N ASN A 94 20.65 1.31 67.37
CA ASN A 94 21.07 1.60 68.77
C ASN A 94 19.91 2.01 69.67
N ILE A 95 18.75 2.38 69.08
CA ILE A 95 17.53 2.62 69.87
C ILE A 95 17.05 1.33 70.54
N SER A 96 17.20 0.16 69.88
CA SER A 96 16.85 -1.11 70.48
C SER A 96 17.72 -1.45 71.71
N ASP A 97 18.96 -0.95 71.75
CA ASP A 97 19.93 -1.17 72.81
C ASP A 97 19.92 -0.08 73.92
N ILE A 98 18.98 0.84 73.86
CA ILE A 98 18.95 1.99 74.76
C ILE A 98 18.95 1.61 76.23
N GLY A 99 18.36 0.47 76.60
CA GLY A 99 18.43 -0.09 77.92
C GLY A 99 19.86 -0.38 78.40
N ASN A 100 20.69 -0.88 77.48
CA ASN A 100 22.11 -1.16 77.77
C ASN A 100 22.93 0.14 77.83
N ILE A 101 22.63 1.11 76.95
CA ILE A 101 23.27 2.44 76.95
C ILE A 101 22.99 3.19 78.25
N LEU A 102 21.80 3.16 78.70
CA LEU A 102 21.37 3.81 79.96
C LEU A 102 21.90 3.03 81.20
N GLY A 103 22.37 1.78 80.99
CA GLY A 103 22.82 0.95 82.14
C GLY A 103 21.70 0.54 83.09
N ILE A 104 20.49 0.42 82.55
CA ILE A 104 19.32 0.00 83.34
C ILE A 104 19.38 -1.54 83.46
N ASN A 105 19.95 -2.01 84.58
CA ASN A 105 19.92 -3.40 84.97
C ASN A 105 19.15 -3.57 86.23
N LEU A 106 18.00 -4.23 86.22
CA LEU A 106 17.14 -4.41 87.39
C LEU A 106 17.52 -5.69 88.15
N ASP A 107 18.78 -5.77 88.54
CA ASP A 107 19.28 -6.86 89.35
C ASP A 107 18.64 -6.76 90.81
N GLU A 108 18.54 -7.93 91.40
CA GLU A 108 18.10 -7.99 92.81
C GLU A 108 18.91 -7.08 93.73
N LYS A 109 20.20 -6.82 93.41
CA LYS A 109 21.08 -5.89 94.15
C LYS A 109 20.62 -4.43 94.06
N ILE A 110 20.11 -4.02 92.91
CA ILE A 110 19.60 -2.65 92.69
C ILE A 110 18.25 -2.49 93.45
N ILE A 111 17.40 -3.50 93.39
CA ILE A 111 16.15 -3.54 94.08
C ILE A 111 16.40 -3.47 95.61
N TYR A 112 17.40 -4.21 96.11
CA TYR A 112 17.79 -4.12 97.54
C TYR A 112 18.37 -2.74 97.91
N ARG A 113 19.17 -2.13 97.04
CA ARG A 113 19.79 -0.84 97.24
C ARG A 113 18.74 0.29 97.37
N VAL A 114 17.74 0.31 96.47
CA VAL A 114 16.62 1.28 96.55
C VAL A 114 15.81 1.08 97.81
N ASN A 115 15.45 -0.13 98.13
CA ASN A 115 14.62 -0.40 99.33
C ASN A 115 15.39 -0.17 100.64
N SER A 116 16.73 -0.27 100.72
CA SER A 116 17.59 -0.04 101.86
C SER A 116 18.10 1.42 102.01
N SER A 117 17.88 2.23 100.98
CA SER A 117 18.29 3.65 100.97
C SER A 117 17.44 4.51 101.81
N GLY A 118 17.94 5.70 102.26
CA GLY A 118 17.26 6.71 103.05
C GLY A 118 16.20 7.54 102.38
N ILE A 119 15.73 7.13 101.12
CA ILE A 119 14.69 7.83 100.35
C ILE A 119 13.31 7.71 101.02
N SER A 120 12.37 8.59 100.64
CA SER A 120 11.02 8.63 101.23
C SER A 120 10.25 7.32 101.05
N SER A 121 9.35 6.98 101.97
CA SER A 121 8.52 5.78 101.89
C SER A 121 7.61 5.82 100.69
N GLU A 122 7.22 7.00 100.21
CA GLU A 122 6.39 7.24 99.06
C GLU A 122 7.16 6.91 97.76
N ASP A 123 8.42 7.29 97.65
CA ASP A 123 9.31 7.00 96.52
C ASP A 123 9.60 5.49 96.37
N LYS A 124 9.73 4.80 97.53
CA LYS A 124 9.91 3.31 97.54
C LYS A 124 8.67 2.59 97.04
N ILE A 125 7.50 3.03 97.41
CA ILE A 125 6.20 2.48 96.93
C ILE A 125 6.08 2.66 95.46
N LYS A 126 6.35 3.88 94.98
CA LYS A 126 6.30 4.19 93.52
C LYS A 126 7.27 3.35 92.70
N PHE A 127 8.47 3.13 93.23
CA PHE A 127 9.46 2.23 92.57
C PHE A 127 8.96 0.76 92.52
N ASN A 128 8.44 0.21 93.59
CA ASN A 128 7.94 -1.17 93.65
C ASN A 128 6.69 -1.36 92.78
N ASP A 129 5.81 -0.38 92.66
CA ASP A 129 4.63 -0.42 91.79
C ASP A 129 5.07 -0.33 90.31
N THR A 130 6.09 0.49 89.99
CA THR A 130 6.70 0.54 88.63
C THR A 130 7.34 -0.79 88.28
N LEU A 131 8.07 -1.46 89.22
CA LEU A 131 8.63 -2.77 88.98
C LEU A 131 7.58 -3.83 88.61
N LYS A 132 6.40 -3.81 89.25
CA LYS A 132 5.29 -4.72 88.96
C LYS A 132 4.75 -4.42 87.55
N SER A 133 4.69 -3.19 87.10
CA SER A 133 4.23 -2.76 85.81
C SER A 133 5.22 -3.16 84.66
N ILE A 134 6.50 -3.05 84.96
CA ILE A 134 7.58 -3.48 83.97
C ILE A 134 7.55 -4.99 83.78
N SER A 135 7.31 -5.81 84.80
CA SER A 135 7.22 -7.27 84.65
C SER A 135 6.08 -7.73 83.75
N SER A 136 5.05 -6.88 83.53
CA SER A 136 3.92 -7.16 82.65
C SER A 136 4.12 -6.69 81.17
N ASN A 137 5.00 -5.72 80.92
CA ASN A 137 5.24 -5.21 79.55
C ASN A 137 6.65 -4.59 79.40
N GLN A 138 7.59 -5.43 78.98
CA GLN A 138 8.99 -5.03 78.79
C GLN A 138 9.23 -3.91 77.71
N LYS A 139 8.31 -3.71 76.80
CA LYS A 139 8.44 -2.68 75.71
C LYS A 139 8.27 -1.23 76.25
N LEU A 140 7.72 -1.04 77.44
CA LEU A 140 7.44 0.27 78.03
C LEU A 140 8.41 0.63 79.18
N ILE A 141 9.51 -0.08 79.30
CA ILE A 141 10.48 0.11 80.37
C ILE A 141 10.86 1.59 80.58
N LEU A 142 11.23 2.27 79.50
CA LEU A 142 11.68 3.66 79.57
C LEU A 142 10.57 4.62 80.05
N LYS A 143 9.35 4.39 79.59
CA LYS A 143 8.17 5.17 80.09
C LYS A 143 7.96 5.02 81.58
N TYR A 144 8.05 3.80 82.04
CA TYR A 144 7.91 3.57 83.50
C TYR A 144 9.04 4.18 84.32
N PHE A 145 10.29 4.19 83.77
CA PHE A 145 11.44 4.87 84.37
C PHE A 145 11.29 6.38 84.42
N SER A 146 10.67 7.00 83.40
CA SER A 146 10.44 8.45 83.38
C SER A 146 9.45 8.96 84.44
N GLU A 147 8.63 8.06 84.98
CA GLU A 147 7.67 8.37 86.02
C GLU A 147 8.29 8.24 87.42
N LEU A 148 9.50 7.67 87.56
CA LEU A 148 10.17 7.52 88.85
C LEU A 148 10.69 8.88 89.41
N PRO A 149 10.69 9.08 90.76
CA PRO A 149 11.30 10.24 91.39
C PRO A 149 12.83 10.28 91.10
N ASP A 150 13.40 11.52 91.03
CA ASP A 150 14.85 11.68 90.83
C ASP A 150 15.67 11.02 91.93
N SER A 151 15.18 10.99 93.18
CA SER A 151 15.77 10.29 94.30
C SER A 151 15.98 8.78 94.05
N VAL A 152 15.07 8.16 93.30
CA VAL A 152 15.13 6.75 92.92
C VAL A 152 16.05 6.54 91.72
N LEU A 153 15.90 7.37 90.66
CA LEU A 153 16.77 7.32 89.46
C LEU A 153 18.25 7.53 89.86
N ASP A 154 18.54 8.38 90.84
CA ASP A 154 19.86 8.65 91.39
C ASP A 154 20.57 7.42 91.96
N ILE A 155 19.80 6.45 92.45
CA ILE A 155 20.33 5.21 93.05
C ILE A 155 20.48 4.12 91.98
N ILE A 156 19.61 4.11 90.99
CA ILE A 156 19.59 3.06 89.93
C ILE A 156 20.58 3.32 88.84
N ILE A 157 20.67 4.59 88.43
CA ILE A 157 21.51 5.00 87.27
C ILE A 157 22.84 5.48 87.78
N GLY A 158 23.92 4.96 87.20
CA GLY A 158 25.31 5.35 87.41
C GLY A 158 25.97 5.82 86.12
N ASP A 159 27.14 6.44 86.29
CA ASP A 159 27.98 6.75 85.15
C ASP A 159 28.42 5.46 84.40
N SER A 160 28.47 5.48 83.16
CA SER A 160 28.97 4.37 82.32
C SER A 160 29.66 4.87 81.04
N THR A 161 30.45 4.01 80.44
CA THR A 161 31.04 4.22 79.12
C THR A 161 30.39 3.24 78.12
N TYR A 162 29.92 3.75 77.02
CA TYR A 162 29.38 2.92 75.90
C TYR A 162 30.08 3.29 74.60
N ASN A 163 30.72 2.34 73.95
CA ASN A 163 31.50 2.58 72.74
C ASN A 163 32.47 3.77 72.90
N ASP A 164 33.30 3.79 73.97
CA ASP A 164 34.26 4.83 74.33
C ASP A 164 33.66 6.22 74.64
N ILE A 165 32.37 6.33 74.70
CA ILE A 165 31.65 7.59 75.07
C ILE A 165 31.31 7.55 76.57
N TYR A 166 31.85 8.50 77.34
CA TYR A 166 31.50 8.64 78.74
C TYR A 166 30.11 9.32 78.85
N ILE A 167 29.17 8.66 79.50
CA ILE A 167 27.82 9.14 79.73
C ILE A 167 27.60 9.33 81.22
N SER A 168 27.40 10.60 81.59
CA SER A 168 27.17 10.94 82.97
C SER A 168 25.79 10.49 83.45
N LYS A 169 25.64 10.26 84.76
CA LYS A 169 24.36 9.96 85.38
C LYS A 169 23.30 11.02 85.06
N GLU A 170 23.68 12.32 85.12
CA GLU A 170 22.75 13.42 84.83
C GLU A 170 22.28 13.39 83.36
N ASP A 171 23.13 13.08 82.42
CA ASP A 171 22.77 12.94 81.02
C ASP A 171 21.78 11.80 80.80
N LYS A 172 21.97 10.70 81.47
CA LYS A 172 21.04 9.55 81.35
C LYS A 172 19.69 9.85 81.95
N ILE A 173 19.63 10.52 83.13
CA ILE A 173 18.38 10.92 83.74
C ILE A 173 17.62 11.93 82.93
N THR A 174 18.33 12.92 82.36
CA THR A 174 17.79 13.88 81.40
C THR A 174 17.18 13.19 80.17
N THR A 175 17.89 12.21 79.63
CA THR A 175 17.40 11.45 78.51
C THR A 175 16.19 10.62 78.77
N ILE A 176 16.10 9.97 80.00
CA ILE A 176 14.93 9.21 80.39
C ILE A 176 13.69 10.14 80.57
N ARG A 177 13.86 11.34 81.05
CA ARG A 177 12.77 12.31 81.15
C ARG A 177 12.21 12.74 79.84
N VAL A 178 13.09 13.03 78.84
CA VAL A 178 12.69 13.42 77.53
C VAL A 178 12.12 12.21 76.73
N PHE A 179 12.60 10.99 77.03
CA PHE A 179 12.14 9.80 76.34
C PHE A 179 10.69 9.42 76.64
N SER A 180 10.10 9.94 77.69
CA SER A 180 8.67 9.71 78.04
C SER A 180 7.71 10.18 76.93
N ASP A 181 8.14 11.17 76.14
CA ASP A 181 7.32 11.79 75.12
C ASP A 181 7.56 11.19 73.71
N ILE A 182 8.42 10.14 73.64
CA ILE A 182 8.78 9.49 72.41
C ILE A 182 7.91 8.23 72.20
N ASP A 183 7.19 8.17 71.06
CA ASP A 183 6.43 7.00 70.60
C ASP A 183 7.21 6.21 69.59
N VAL A 184 7.95 5.20 70.07
CA VAL A 184 8.81 4.37 69.22
C VAL A 184 8.01 3.50 68.23
N ASP A 185 6.83 3.03 68.64
CA ASP A 185 5.97 2.15 67.82
C ASP A 185 5.39 2.91 66.60
N ASN A 186 5.09 4.19 66.76
CA ASN A 186 4.56 5.07 65.70
C ASN A 186 5.66 5.94 65.07
N LYS A 187 6.95 5.67 65.37
CA LYS A 187 8.10 6.44 64.84
C LYS A 187 8.02 7.96 65.11
N LYS A 188 7.39 8.38 66.21
CA LYS A 188 7.33 9.77 66.65
C LYS A 188 8.42 10.06 67.65
N PHE A 189 9.52 10.63 67.21
CA PHE A 189 10.73 10.88 67.98
C PHE A 189 10.81 12.35 68.42
N ASN A 190 9.73 12.90 68.99
CA ASN A 190 9.70 14.26 69.45
C ASN A 190 10.62 14.40 70.68
N GLY A 191 11.44 15.47 70.72
CA GLY A 191 12.32 15.77 71.86
C GLY A 191 13.73 15.20 71.78
N ILE A 192 14.11 14.42 70.79
CA ILE A 192 15.51 13.90 70.58
C ILE A 192 16.53 15.04 70.60
N SER A 193 16.18 16.19 70.01
CA SER A 193 17.07 17.36 69.98
C SER A 193 17.50 17.85 71.33
N SER A 194 16.70 17.56 72.35
CA SER A 194 16.94 17.94 73.80
C SER A 194 17.79 16.92 74.53
N PHE A 195 18.24 15.84 73.94
CA PHE A 195 19.16 14.88 74.52
C PHE A 195 20.51 15.51 74.80
N PRO A 196 21.20 15.18 75.88
CA PRO A 196 22.62 15.54 76.03
C PRO A 196 23.50 15.00 74.93
N ASP A 197 24.57 15.76 74.64
CA ASP A 197 25.49 15.40 73.46
C ASP A 197 26.15 14.05 73.65
N SER A 198 26.43 13.60 74.89
CA SER A 198 26.95 12.27 75.15
C SER A 198 25.96 11.16 74.75
N MET A 199 24.68 11.37 74.99
CA MET A 199 23.62 10.45 74.65
C MET A 199 23.30 10.48 73.16
N LYS A 200 23.33 11.66 72.48
CA LYS A 200 23.15 11.75 71.05
C LYS A 200 24.24 10.94 70.33
N LYS A 201 25.52 11.11 70.71
CA LYS A 201 26.62 10.37 70.12
C LYS A 201 26.55 8.87 70.39
N ALA A 202 26.05 8.43 71.52
CA ALA A 202 25.90 7.01 71.85
C ALA A 202 24.77 6.33 71.08
N LEU A 203 23.66 7.04 70.84
CA LEU A 203 22.48 6.54 70.12
C LEU A 203 22.63 6.65 68.59
N PHE A 204 23.24 7.73 68.14
CA PHE A 204 23.36 8.06 66.71
C PHE A 204 24.82 8.33 66.33
N PRO A 205 25.72 7.34 66.49
CA PRO A 205 27.12 7.56 66.14
C PRO A 205 27.28 7.94 64.65
N ASP A 206 28.37 8.65 64.31
CA ASP A 206 28.70 9.02 62.95
C ASP A 206 28.80 7.75 62.13
N THR A 207 28.18 7.75 60.91
CA THR A 207 28.20 6.62 59.98
C THR A 207 28.48 7.09 58.57
N VAL A 208 29.02 6.20 57.72
CA VAL A 208 29.27 6.45 56.31
C VAL A 208 28.32 5.63 55.50
N ILE A 209 27.44 6.29 54.74
CA ILE A 209 26.53 5.68 53.79
C ILE A 209 26.88 6.22 52.40
N ASP A 210 27.12 5.32 51.45
CA ASP A 210 27.48 5.66 50.06
C ASP A 210 28.70 6.62 49.94
N GLY A 211 29.70 6.44 50.87
CA GLY A 211 30.90 7.25 50.91
C GLY A 211 30.72 8.65 51.48
N ILE A 212 29.55 8.97 52.04
CA ILE A 212 29.25 10.27 52.69
C ILE A 212 29.09 10.02 54.18
N GLU A 213 29.86 10.78 54.96
CA GLU A 213 29.81 10.78 56.40
C GLU A 213 28.58 11.57 56.88
N ILE A 214 27.74 10.95 57.67
CA ILE A 214 26.56 11.58 58.34
C ILE A 214 26.91 11.71 59.81
N SER A 215 26.98 12.93 60.25
CA SER A 215 27.30 13.22 61.66
C SER A 215 26.12 12.92 62.58
N THR A 216 26.42 12.76 63.87
CA THR A 216 25.41 12.66 64.95
C THR A 216 24.39 13.79 64.89
N ASP A 217 24.85 15.03 64.71
CA ASP A 217 23.98 16.21 64.66
C ASP A 217 23.07 16.19 63.43
N ASP A 218 23.59 15.84 62.27
CA ASP A 218 22.78 15.67 61.06
C ASP A 218 21.68 14.60 61.20
N LYS A 219 21.98 13.52 61.90
CA LYS A 219 20.99 12.46 62.17
C LYS A 219 19.88 12.94 63.11
N VAL A 220 20.24 13.66 64.14
CA VAL A 220 19.29 14.24 65.10
C VAL A 220 18.39 15.28 64.44
N GLU A 221 18.96 16.14 63.61
CA GLU A 221 18.21 17.11 62.84
C GLU A 221 17.26 16.43 61.83
N PHE A 222 17.73 15.38 61.11
CA PHE A 222 16.89 14.57 60.22
C PHE A 222 15.69 13.96 60.93
N ILE A 223 15.92 13.31 62.09
CA ILE A 223 14.83 12.72 62.91
C ILE A 223 13.83 13.80 63.37
N THR A 224 14.33 14.95 63.80
CA THR A 224 13.50 16.05 64.29
C THR A 224 12.60 16.62 63.21
N LEU A 225 13.14 16.82 62.02
CA LEU A 225 12.39 17.30 60.84
C LEU A 225 11.36 16.28 60.37
N MET A 226 11.72 14.99 60.32
CA MET A 226 10.82 13.92 59.93
C MET A 226 9.67 13.72 60.95
N ALA A 227 9.95 13.87 62.27
CA ALA A 227 8.94 13.77 63.31
C ALA A 227 7.90 14.90 63.28
N GLY A 228 8.28 16.07 62.73
CA GLY A 228 7.39 17.25 62.60
C GLY A 228 6.55 17.26 61.33
N SER A 229 6.79 16.31 60.39
CA SER A 229 6.11 16.28 59.10
C SER A 229 4.98 15.27 59.05
N ASP A 230 3.83 15.68 58.44
CA ASP A 230 2.74 14.75 58.13
C ASP A 230 3.08 13.99 56.85
N SER A 231 3.49 12.71 56.95
CA SER A 231 4.01 11.89 55.87
C SER A 231 2.96 11.52 54.77
N SER A 232 1.77 12.13 54.80
CA SER A 232 0.68 11.84 53.86
C SER A 232 0.75 12.61 52.55
N SER A 233 1.57 13.67 52.41
CA SER A 233 1.66 14.52 51.22
C SER A 233 3.07 14.54 50.60
N VAL A 234 3.17 14.17 49.35
CA VAL A 234 4.42 14.19 48.56
C VAL A 234 5.05 15.60 48.54
N ASN A 235 4.22 16.64 48.45
CA ASN A 235 4.70 18.04 48.43
C ASN A 235 5.33 18.47 49.76
N GLU A 236 4.83 17.96 50.90
CA GLU A 236 5.44 18.24 52.22
C GLU A 236 6.76 17.50 52.39
N MET A 237 6.84 16.28 51.86
CA MET A 237 8.07 15.51 51.87
C MET A 237 9.20 16.19 51.05
N TYR A 238 8.90 16.82 49.92
CA TYR A 238 9.90 17.61 49.16
C TYR A 238 10.33 18.86 49.91
N LYS A 239 9.43 19.56 50.61
CA LYS A 239 9.77 20.73 51.44
C LYS A 239 10.65 20.34 52.64
N VAL A 240 10.39 19.17 53.25
CA VAL A 240 11.24 18.64 54.30
C VAL A 240 12.62 18.34 53.78
N MET A 241 12.73 17.76 52.56
CA MET A 241 14.03 17.47 51.95
C MET A 241 14.90 18.72 51.70
N GLU A 242 14.30 19.86 51.33
CA GLU A 242 15.03 21.12 51.15
C GLU A 242 15.67 21.64 52.46
N ASN A 243 15.10 21.27 53.59
CA ASN A 243 15.56 21.71 54.90
C ASN A 243 16.45 20.67 55.62
N LEU A 244 16.70 19.51 55.03
CA LEU A 244 17.56 18.47 55.62
C LEU A 244 19.03 18.90 55.61
N PRO A 245 19.85 18.38 56.55
CA PRO A 245 21.29 18.53 56.52
C PRO A 245 21.90 18.11 55.16
N ILE A 246 22.91 18.82 54.72
CA ILE A 246 23.54 18.63 53.39
C ILE A 246 24.09 17.20 53.23
N SER A 247 24.59 16.59 54.29
CA SER A 247 25.06 15.20 54.31
C SER A 247 23.95 14.24 53.99
N VAL A 248 22.81 14.39 54.68
CA VAL A 248 21.62 13.57 54.52
C VAL A 248 21.00 13.80 53.13
N GLN A 249 20.88 15.06 52.65
CA GLN A 249 20.42 15.38 51.30
C GLN A 249 21.25 14.68 50.22
N LYS A 250 22.56 14.61 50.40
CA LYS A 250 23.47 13.94 49.43
C LYS A 250 23.30 12.41 49.45
N VAL A 251 22.94 11.83 50.58
CA VAL A 251 22.77 10.36 50.71
C VAL A 251 21.42 9.91 50.16
N ILE A 252 20.33 10.57 50.58
CA ILE A 252 18.96 10.17 50.21
C ILE A 252 18.39 10.91 49.00
N GLY A 253 19.07 11.97 48.57
CA GLY A 253 18.63 12.81 47.45
C GLY A 253 18.59 12.07 46.12
N PRO A 254 17.84 12.62 45.16
CA PRO A 254 17.78 12.08 43.82
C PRO A 254 19.17 12.08 43.14
N LYS A 255 19.62 10.94 42.66
CA LYS A 255 20.89 10.81 41.91
C LYS A 255 20.61 10.44 40.47
N MET A 256 20.89 11.33 39.52
CA MET A 256 20.74 11.10 38.10
C MET A 256 22.12 10.95 37.46
N ASP A 257 22.35 9.83 36.79
CA ASP A 257 23.60 9.58 36.06
C ASP A 257 23.45 10.18 34.64
N MET A 258 23.92 11.43 34.48
CA MET A 258 23.87 12.16 33.22
C MET A 258 24.71 11.51 32.11
N ASP A 259 25.80 10.80 32.44
CA ASP A 259 26.65 10.17 31.44
C ASP A 259 25.97 8.91 30.89
N LYS A 260 25.29 8.16 31.74
CA LYS A 260 24.47 7.02 31.32
C LYS A 260 23.26 7.46 30.48
N ILE A 261 22.58 8.54 30.88
CA ILE A 261 21.50 9.16 30.09
C ILE A 261 21.99 9.55 28.70
N LYS A 262 23.14 10.27 28.60
CA LYS A 262 23.75 10.64 27.33
C LYS A 262 24.08 9.42 26.48
N SER A 263 24.68 8.39 27.09
CA SER A 263 25.03 7.14 26.39
C SER A 263 23.80 6.45 25.79
N ILE A 264 22.72 6.31 26.58
CA ILE A 264 21.46 5.69 26.09
C ILE A 264 20.81 6.56 25.00
N ALA A 265 20.81 7.89 25.18
CA ALA A 265 20.25 8.82 24.20
C ALA A 265 21.00 8.75 22.84
N ILE A 266 22.34 8.71 22.89
CA ILE A 266 23.18 8.54 21.69
C ILE A 266 22.91 7.18 21.05
N LEU A 267 22.82 6.10 21.83
CA LEU A 267 22.50 4.77 21.32
C LEU A 267 21.13 4.75 20.60
N LEU A 268 20.09 5.36 21.22
CA LEU A 268 18.78 5.47 20.61
C LEU A 268 18.82 6.26 19.31
N ALA A 269 19.54 7.39 19.29
CA ALA A 269 19.72 8.20 18.08
C ALA A 269 20.40 7.37 16.96
N CYS A 270 21.46 6.65 17.29
CA CYS A 270 22.14 5.75 16.34
C CYS A 270 21.22 4.66 15.81
N LEU A 271 20.43 3.99 16.67
CA LEU A 271 19.48 2.97 16.26
C LEU A 271 18.43 3.51 15.28
N TYR A 272 17.85 4.68 15.57
CA TYR A 272 16.88 5.32 14.68
C TYR A 272 17.49 5.78 13.35
N ILE A 273 18.71 6.34 13.37
CA ILE A 273 19.42 6.76 12.15
C ILE A 273 19.72 5.54 11.27
N ILE A 274 20.25 4.46 11.84
CA ILE A 274 20.56 3.23 11.08
C ILE A 274 19.27 2.62 10.53
N SER A 275 18.20 2.55 11.33
CA SER A 275 16.87 2.09 10.88
C SER A 275 16.34 2.93 9.73
N ALA A 276 16.47 4.26 9.80
CA ALA A 276 16.06 5.17 8.72
C ALA A 276 16.87 4.97 7.44
N ILE A 277 18.19 4.76 7.56
CA ILE A 277 19.06 4.45 6.41
C ILE A 277 18.64 3.14 5.76
N PHE A 278 18.39 2.08 6.54
CA PHE A 278 17.92 0.79 6.00
C PHE A 278 16.59 0.93 5.28
N SER A 279 15.63 1.65 5.87
CA SER A 279 14.33 1.90 5.25
C SER A 279 14.44 2.74 3.97
N TYR A 280 15.36 3.72 3.94
CA TYR A 280 15.62 4.53 2.74
C TYR A 280 16.20 3.70 1.60
N VAL A 281 17.24 2.89 1.87
CA VAL A 281 17.87 2.01 0.86
C VAL A 281 16.91 0.93 0.38
N GLU A 282 16.08 0.38 1.27
CA GLU A 282 14.99 -0.54 0.95
C GLU A 282 14.01 0.10 -0.02
N GLY A 283 13.50 1.31 0.28
CA GLY A 283 12.57 2.04 -0.58
C GLY A 283 13.14 2.32 -1.97
N LEU A 284 14.39 2.80 -2.07
CA LEU A 284 15.07 3.00 -3.35
C LEU A 284 15.19 1.69 -4.15
N SER A 285 15.48 0.59 -3.48
CA SER A 285 15.61 -0.72 -4.10
C SER A 285 14.26 -1.19 -4.67
N MET A 286 13.18 -1.03 -3.92
CA MET A 286 11.83 -1.41 -4.35
C MET A 286 11.29 -0.55 -5.48
N ILE A 287 11.56 0.77 -5.47
CA ILE A 287 11.24 1.67 -6.58
C ILE A 287 11.94 1.21 -7.88
N LYS A 288 13.22 0.85 -7.80
CA LYS A 288 13.98 0.35 -8.95
C LYS A 288 13.42 -0.99 -9.46
N VAL A 289 13.03 -1.90 -8.58
CA VAL A 289 12.38 -3.18 -8.94
C VAL A 289 11.04 -2.90 -9.61
N ALA A 290 10.17 -2.12 -9.00
CA ALA A 290 8.81 -1.85 -9.47
C ALA A 290 8.80 -1.21 -10.87
N ASN A 291 9.56 -0.12 -11.04
CA ASN A 291 9.63 0.58 -12.33
C ASN A 291 10.37 -0.22 -13.41
N GLY A 292 11.44 -0.92 -13.03
CA GLY A 292 12.17 -1.81 -13.94
C GLY A 292 11.30 -2.96 -14.45
N TYR A 293 10.50 -3.53 -13.56
CA TYR A 293 9.56 -4.60 -13.92
C TYR A 293 8.39 -4.08 -14.76
N ALA A 294 7.80 -2.92 -14.42
CA ALA A 294 6.76 -2.28 -15.23
C ALA A 294 7.25 -2.00 -16.67
N LYS A 295 8.46 -1.45 -16.80
CA LYS A 295 9.09 -1.26 -18.13
C LYS A 295 9.18 -2.58 -18.90
N LYS A 296 9.66 -3.67 -18.25
CA LYS A 296 9.78 -4.99 -18.87
C LYS A 296 8.41 -5.52 -19.30
N LEU A 297 7.38 -5.42 -18.45
CA LEU A 297 6.03 -5.88 -18.79
C LEU A 297 5.45 -5.12 -19.98
N ARG A 298 5.54 -3.78 -19.98
CA ARG A 298 5.05 -2.97 -21.11
C ARG A 298 5.77 -3.32 -22.42
N SER A 299 7.08 -3.51 -22.38
CA SER A 299 7.86 -3.96 -23.53
C SER A 299 7.39 -5.34 -24.03
N SER A 300 7.21 -6.30 -23.10
CA SER A 300 6.74 -7.64 -23.46
C SER A 300 5.31 -7.63 -24.01
N ILE A 301 4.41 -6.79 -23.46
CA ILE A 301 3.05 -6.64 -23.98
C ILE A 301 3.08 -6.02 -25.39
N SER A 302 3.89 -4.97 -25.59
CA SER A 302 4.03 -4.32 -26.91
C SER A 302 4.56 -5.30 -27.95
N GLU A 303 5.55 -6.11 -27.62
CA GLU A 303 6.05 -7.16 -28.50
C GLU A 303 4.98 -8.22 -28.77
N LYS A 304 4.24 -8.63 -27.75
CA LYS A 304 3.15 -9.62 -27.86
C LYS A 304 2.03 -9.14 -28.76
N ILE A 305 1.60 -7.88 -28.62
CA ILE A 305 0.54 -7.27 -29.45
C ILE A 305 0.89 -7.39 -30.93
N ASN A 306 2.15 -7.17 -31.31
CA ASN A 306 2.59 -7.28 -32.70
C ASN A 306 2.66 -8.73 -33.22
N LYS A 307 2.62 -9.72 -32.32
CA LYS A 307 2.64 -11.15 -32.70
C LYS A 307 1.26 -11.82 -32.62
N LEU A 308 0.25 -11.11 -32.12
CA LEU A 308 -1.09 -11.66 -32.03
C LEU A 308 -1.82 -11.63 -33.37
N PRO A 309 -2.62 -12.68 -33.67
CA PRO A 309 -3.43 -12.71 -34.91
C PRO A 309 -4.54 -11.65 -34.84
N LEU A 310 -4.96 -11.15 -36.02
CA LEU A 310 -6.02 -10.14 -36.10
C LEU A 310 -7.34 -10.62 -35.47
N LYS A 311 -7.61 -11.91 -35.51
CA LYS A 311 -8.76 -12.55 -34.83
C LYS A 311 -8.84 -12.20 -33.32
N PHE A 312 -7.70 -12.02 -32.66
CA PHE A 312 -7.68 -11.62 -31.26
C PHE A 312 -8.29 -10.22 -31.08
N PHE A 313 -7.96 -9.28 -31.96
CA PHE A 313 -8.47 -7.89 -31.89
C PHE A 313 -9.95 -7.78 -32.27
N ASP A 314 -10.44 -8.67 -33.14
CA ASP A 314 -11.88 -8.72 -33.46
C ASP A 314 -12.75 -9.12 -32.27
N HIS A 315 -12.20 -9.93 -31.34
CA HIS A 315 -12.91 -10.42 -30.16
C HIS A 315 -12.63 -9.62 -28.89
N ASN A 316 -11.63 -8.75 -28.89
CA ASN A 316 -11.21 -7.97 -27.74
C ASN A 316 -11.24 -6.47 -28.03
N LEU A 317 -11.86 -5.70 -27.13
CA LEU A 317 -11.92 -4.26 -27.28
C LEU A 317 -10.52 -3.64 -27.09
N SER A 318 -10.19 -2.66 -27.93
CA SER A 318 -8.93 -1.92 -27.83
C SER A 318 -8.73 -1.25 -26.47
N GLY A 319 -9.82 -0.77 -25.84
CA GLY A 319 -9.81 -0.20 -24.51
C GLY A 319 -9.41 -1.21 -23.41
N ASP A 320 -9.83 -2.47 -23.52
CA ASP A 320 -9.44 -3.52 -22.58
C ASP A 320 -7.92 -3.82 -22.69
N ILE A 321 -7.41 -3.87 -23.89
CA ILE A 321 -5.97 -4.09 -24.16
C ILE A 321 -5.15 -2.92 -23.61
N LEU A 322 -5.58 -1.67 -23.88
CA LEU A 322 -4.92 -0.48 -23.36
C LEU A 322 -4.92 -0.45 -21.84
N SER A 323 -6.04 -0.82 -21.21
CA SER A 323 -6.14 -0.90 -19.75
C SER A 323 -5.15 -1.92 -19.14
N ARG A 324 -4.88 -3.04 -19.82
CA ARG A 324 -3.86 -4.02 -19.38
C ARG A 324 -2.44 -3.45 -19.45
N VAL A 325 -2.12 -2.66 -20.49
CA VAL A 325 -0.80 -2.04 -20.66
C VAL A 325 -0.55 -0.90 -19.66
N THR A 326 -1.60 -0.15 -19.32
CA THR A 326 -1.53 1.02 -18.43
C THR A 326 -1.91 0.64 -16.99
N ASN A 327 -3.20 0.52 -16.71
CA ASN A 327 -3.72 0.41 -15.36
C ASN A 327 -3.28 -0.87 -14.63
N ASP A 328 -3.30 -2.03 -15.31
CA ASP A 328 -2.94 -3.30 -14.68
C ASP A 328 -1.44 -3.36 -14.39
N VAL A 329 -0.59 -2.90 -15.31
CA VAL A 329 0.86 -2.84 -15.08
C VAL A 329 1.20 -1.86 -13.96
N ASP A 330 0.52 -0.70 -13.88
CA ASP A 330 0.72 0.27 -12.80
C ASP A 330 0.25 -0.28 -11.45
N THR A 331 -0.87 -1.00 -11.41
CA THR A 331 -1.35 -1.68 -10.20
C THR A 331 -0.32 -2.69 -9.69
N ILE A 332 0.27 -3.48 -10.58
CA ILE A 332 1.33 -4.43 -10.23
C ILE A 332 2.56 -3.67 -9.70
N ALA A 333 3.00 -2.61 -10.37
CA ALA A 333 4.17 -1.83 -9.96
C ALA A 333 3.98 -1.16 -8.60
N GLN A 334 2.84 -0.50 -8.37
CA GLN A 334 2.52 0.14 -7.09
C GLN A 334 2.45 -0.85 -5.94
N SER A 335 1.86 -2.01 -6.19
CA SER A 335 1.79 -3.05 -5.16
C SER A 335 3.14 -3.65 -4.84
N LEU A 336 3.99 -3.89 -5.84
CA LEU A 336 5.37 -4.32 -5.62
C LEU A 336 6.15 -3.31 -4.78
N ASN A 337 5.99 -2.02 -5.08
CA ASN A 337 6.68 -0.96 -4.35
C ASN A 337 6.25 -0.86 -2.88
N ASN A 338 4.94 -0.92 -2.61
CA ASN A 338 4.39 -0.60 -1.30
C ASN A 338 4.06 -1.84 -0.47
N SER A 339 3.43 -2.86 -1.09
CA SER A 339 2.80 -3.93 -0.30
C SER A 339 3.77 -5.02 0.13
N LEU A 340 4.78 -5.33 -0.66
CA LEU A 340 5.71 -6.42 -0.37
C LEU A 340 6.60 -6.09 0.83
N SER A 341 7.20 -4.91 0.84
CA SER A 341 8.02 -4.40 1.96
C SER A 341 7.21 -4.21 3.23
N THR A 342 6.01 -3.59 3.08
CA THR A 342 5.10 -3.39 4.20
C THR A 342 4.70 -4.70 4.86
N LEU A 343 4.45 -5.76 4.08
CA LEU A 343 4.15 -7.09 4.64
C LEU A 343 5.28 -7.63 5.48
N VAL A 344 6.52 -7.60 4.96
CA VAL A 344 7.69 -8.13 5.69
C VAL A 344 7.94 -7.32 6.95
N SER A 345 7.96 -6.00 6.86
CA SER A 345 8.15 -5.11 8.02
C SER A 345 7.05 -5.31 9.06
N SER A 346 5.78 -5.36 8.62
CA SER A 346 4.64 -5.50 9.53
C SER A 346 4.60 -6.87 10.21
N ILE A 347 4.92 -7.96 9.49
CA ILE A 347 5.02 -9.30 10.09
C ILE A 347 6.17 -9.34 11.10
N THR A 348 7.33 -8.75 10.76
CA THR A 348 8.49 -8.68 11.65
C THR A 348 8.16 -7.89 12.92
N LEU A 349 7.52 -6.72 12.78
CA LEU A 349 7.09 -5.90 13.91
C LEU A 349 6.03 -6.60 14.76
N PHE A 350 5.05 -7.25 14.15
CA PHE A 350 3.98 -7.94 14.85
C PHE A 350 4.51 -9.11 15.67
N ILE A 351 5.26 -10.03 15.06
CA ILE A 351 5.83 -11.19 15.76
C ILE A 351 6.89 -10.71 16.76
N GLY A 352 7.76 -9.79 16.37
CA GLY A 352 8.82 -9.29 17.22
C GLY A 352 8.29 -8.51 18.42
N SER A 353 7.21 -7.71 18.29
CA SER A 353 6.60 -7.03 19.43
C SER A 353 6.00 -7.99 20.44
N ILE A 354 5.36 -9.07 19.99
CA ILE A 354 4.87 -10.13 20.88
C ILE A 354 6.03 -10.75 21.66
N ILE A 355 7.10 -11.16 20.98
CA ILE A 355 8.28 -11.75 21.61
C ILE A 355 8.88 -10.79 22.65
N MET A 356 9.09 -9.51 22.27
CA MET A 356 9.67 -8.52 23.15
C MET A 356 8.79 -8.22 24.36
N MET A 357 7.46 -8.16 24.19
CA MET A 357 6.53 -8.00 25.33
C MET A 357 6.65 -9.14 26.32
N PHE A 358 6.70 -10.41 25.86
CA PHE A 358 6.85 -11.56 26.75
C PHE A 358 8.22 -11.62 27.42
N VAL A 359 9.30 -11.25 26.72
CA VAL A 359 10.65 -11.15 27.30
C VAL A 359 10.75 -10.06 28.37
N THR A 360 10.04 -8.92 28.17
CA THR A 360 10.08 -7.82 29.14
C THR A 360 9.24 -8.12 30.38
N ASN A 361 7.97 -8.47 30.22
CA ASN A 361 7.10 -8.90 31.33
C ASN A 361 5.86 -9.63 30.83
N TYR A 362 5.64 -10.87 31.25
CA TYR A 362 4.55 -11.72 30.76
C TYR A 362 3.16 -11.23 31.21
N ILE A 363 3.03 -10.65 32.40
CA ILE A 363 1.73 -10.16 32.91
C ILE A 363 1.26 -8.97 32.07
N MET A 364 2.18 -8.03 31.82
CA MET A 364 1.93 -6.87 30.98
C MET A 364 1.64 -7.28 29.53
N ALA A 365 2.36 -8.31 29.01
CA ALA A 365 2.13 -8.86 27.68
C ALA A 365 0.70 -9.41 27.51
N ILE A 366 0.26 -10.24 28.45
CA ILE A 366 -1.10 -10.79 28.45
C ILE A 366 -2.14 -9.66 28.54
N THR A 367 -1.92 -8.67 29.39
CA THR A 367 -2.81 -7.49 29.51
C THR A 367 -2.94 -6.75 28.19
N ALA A 368 -1.82 -6.47 27.52
CA ALA A 368 -1.79 -5.78 26.23
C ALA A 368 -2.49 -6.59 25.12
N ILE A 369 -2.27 -7.88 25.06
CA ILE A 369 -2.86 -8.77 24.04
C ILE A 369 -4.37 -8.92 24.29
N VAL A 370 -4.80 -9.20 25.51
CA VAL A 370 -6.22 -9.40 25.83
C VAL A 370 -7.04 -8.12 25.61
N SER A 371 -6.52 -6.97 26.04
CA SER A 371 -7.18 -5.69 25.79
C SER A 371 -7.30 -5.36 24.30
N SER A 372 -6.28 -5.67 23.50
CA SER A 372 -6.31 -5.49 22.05
C SER A 372 -7.26 -6.48 21.36
N LEU A 373 -7.36 -7.71 21.84
CA LEU A 373 -8.22 -8.76 21.25
C LEU A 373 -9.70 -8.37 21.28
N ILE A 374 -10.16 -7.73 22.34
CA ILE A 374 -11.53 -7.22 22.47
C ILE A 374 -11.84 -6.27 21.30
N GLY A 375 -10.90 -5.39 21.01
CA GLY A 375 -11.03 -4.46 19.91
C GLY A 375 -11.02 -5.12 18.54
N PHE A 376 -10.19 -6.13 18.33
CA PHE A 376 -10.16 -6.88 17.05
C PHE A 376 -11.46 -7.64 16.80
N ILE A 377 -12.08 -8.20 17.82
CA ILE A 377 -13.40 -8.83 17.70
C ILE A 377 -14.44 -7.81 17.22
N LEU A 378 -14.47 -6.64 17.84
CA LEU A 378 -15.35 -5.53 17.44
C LEU A 378 -15.13 -5.12 15.99
N MET A 379 -13.88 -4.96 15.58
CA MET A 379 -13.50 -4.61 14.20
C MET A 379 -13.95 -5.69 13.20
N PHE A 380 -13.78 -6.97 13.53
CA PHE A 380 -14.20 -8.07 12.68
C PHE A 380 -15.73 -8.10 12.43
N ILE A 381 -16.51 -7.81 13.47
CA ILE A 381 -17.98 -7.70 13.37
C ILE A 381 -18.37 -6.57 12.40
N ILE A 382 -17.72 -5.41 12.52
CA ILE A 382 -17.98 -4.25 11.66
C ILE A 382 -17.57 -4.51 10.21
N LEU A 383 -16.41 -5.13 9.99
CA LEU A 383 -15.93 -5.51 8.66
C LEU A 383 -16.92 -6.43 7.92
N ASN A 384 -17.37 -7.48 8.58
CA ASN A 384 -18.34 -8.41 8.00
C ASN A 384 -19.66 -7.71 7.63
N LYS A 385 -20.13 -6.81 8.47
CA LYS A 385 -21.35 -6.02 8.20
C LYS A 385 -21.14 -5.01 7.07
N SER A 386 -19.96 -4.39 7.00
CA SER A 386 -19.59 -3.40 5.99
C SER A 386 -19.49 -4.01 4.58
N GLN A 387 -18.97 -5.25 4.45
CA GLN A 387 -18.74 -5.92 3.18
C GLN A 387 -20.00 -5.98 2.29
N ARG A 388 -21.16 -6.21 2.89
CA ARG A 388 -22.45 -6.23 2.18
C ARG A 388 -22.75 -4.91 1.48
N TYR A 389 -22.50 -3.79 2.18
CA TYR A 389 -22.78 -2.46 1.64
C TYR A 389 -21.74 -2.04 0.59
N PHE A 390 -20.49 -2.45 0.74
CA PHE A 390 -19.46 -2.25 -0.28
C PHE A 390 -19.81 -2.92 -1.60
N THR A 391 -20.25 -4.16 -1.55
CA THR A 391 -20.68 -4.92 -2.74
C THR A 391 -21.92 -4.29 -3.38
N ALA A 392 -22.90 -3.86 -2.57
CA ALA A 392 -24.09 -3.16 -3.06
C ALA A 392 -23.74 -1.84 -3.73
N ARG A 393 -22.91 -1.00 -3.10
CA ARG A 393 -22.40 0.27 -3.66
C ARG A 393 -21.76 0.05 -5.03
N GLN A 394 -20.89 -0.95 -5.15
CA GLN A 394 -20.19 -1.24 -6.40
C GLN A 394 -21.15 -1.65 -7.52
N ARG A 395 -22.17 -2.45 -7.18
CA ARG A 395 -23.20 -2.84 -8.13
C ARG A 395 -24.03 -1.65 -8.60
N GLU A 396 -24.49 -0.80 -7.68
CA GLU A 396 -25.32 0.36 -8.04
C GLU A 396 -24.49 1.43 -8.80
N LEU A 397 -23.20 1.61 -8.47
CA LEU A 397 -22.28 2.46 -9.25
C LEU A 397 -22.12 1.93 -10.70
N GLY A 398 -21.99 0.62 -10.87
CA GLY A 398 -21.94 0.01 -12.21
C GLY A 398 -23.20 0.25 -13.04
N LYS A 399 -24.39 0.17 -12.41
CA LYS A 399 -25.64 0.49 -13.09
C LYS A 399 -25.74 1.95 -13.49
N LEU A 400 -25.37 2.88 -12.59
CA LEU A 400 -25.40 4.31 -12.87
C LEU A 400 -24.45 4.66 -14.01
N ASN A 401 -23.22 4.12 -14.01
CA ASN A 401 -22.27 4.35 -15.08
C ASN A 401 -22.74 3.80 -16.43
N GLY A 402 -23.33 2.59 -16.45
CA GLY A 402 -23.91 2.03 -17.67
C GLY A 402 -25.05 2.90 -18.21
N TYR A 403 -25.90 3.42 -17.33
CA TYR A 403 -26.97 4.33 -17.72
C TYR A 403 -26.43 5.67 -18.29
N ILE A 404 -25.40 6.23 -17.66
CA ILE A 404 -24.74 7.44 -18.16
C ILE A 404 -24.18 7.20 -19.57
N GLU A 405 -23.49 6.09 -19.78
CA GLU A 405 -22.91 5.73 -21.08
C GLU A 405 -24.01 5.58 -22.16
N GLU A 406 -25.10 4.90 -21.81
CA GLU A 406 -26.27 4.74 -22.71
C GLU A 406 -26.86 6.10 -23.10
N VAL A 407 -27.13 6.98 -22.13
CA VAL A 407 -27.71 8.30 -22.38
C VAL A 407 -26.76 9.19 -23.18
N TYR A 408 -25.45 9.18 -22.87
CA TYR A 408 -24.46 9.98 -23.62
C TYR A 408 -24.30 9.48 -25.05
N SER A 409 -24.26 8.19 -25.27
CA SER A 409 -24.18 7.60 -26.61
C SER A 409 -25.43 7.92 -27.43
N GLY A 410 -26.58 7.95 -26.79
CA GLY A 410 -27.86 8.26 -27.39
C GLY A 410 -28.32 9.74 -27.25
N LEU A 411 -27.44 10.68 -26.87
CA LEU A 411 -27.84 12.03 -26.48
C LEU A 411 -28.64 12.76 -27.57
N ASN A 412 -28.27 12.59 -28.84
CA ASN A 412 -29.02 13.17 -29.97
C ASN A 412 -30.44 12.64 -30.06
N VAL A 413 -30.66 11.36 -29.77
CA VAL A 413 -31.98 10.71 -29.74
C VAL A 413 -32.78 11.22 -28.55
N VAL A 414 -32.19 11.28 -27.35
CA VAL A 414 -32.82 11.81 -26.14
C VAL A 414 -33.33 13.25 -26.37
N ARG A 415 -32.49 14.08 -27.01
CA ARG A 415 -32.88 15.47 -27.36
C ARG A 415 -33.93 15.55 -28.42
N SER A 416 -33.81 14.79 -29.50
CA SER A 416 -34.79 14.82 -30.61
C SER A 416 -36.15 14.29 -30.20
N CYS A 417 -36.20 13.35 -29.24
CA CYS A 417 -37.45 12.80 -28.71
C CYS A 417 -38.00 13.55 -27.48
N ASN A 418 -37.38 14.65 -27.05
CA ASN A 418 -37.74 15.42 -25.83
C ASN A 418 -37.80 14.56 -24.55
N ALA A 419 -36.99 13.46 -24.47
CA ALA A 419 -36.98 12.55 -23.36
C ALA A 419 -36.08 12.98 -22.18
N LYS A 420 -35.74 14.27 -22.08
CA LYS A 420 -34.82 14.83 -21.05
C LYS A 420 -35.31 14.56 -19.63
N ASP A 421 -36.60 14.86 -19.35
CA ASP A 421 -37.13 14.78 -17.99
C ASP A 421 -37.24 13.31 -17.53
N GLU A 422 -37.55 12.40 -18.44
CA GLU A 422 -37.60 10.97 -18.17
C GLU A 422 -36.19 10.42 -17.84
N THR A 423 -35.18 10.83 -18.62
CA THR A 423 -33.77 10.43 -18.37
C THR A 423 -33.25 11.00 -17.07
N ILE A 424 -33.56 12.23 -16.68
CA ILE A 424 -33.20 12.82 -15.39
C ILE A 424 -33.85 12.04 -14.24
N ASN A 425 -35.16 11.76 -14.33
CA ASN A 425 -35.90 11.05 -13.31
C ASN A 425 -35.33 9.63 -13.06
N GLU A 426 -34.92 8.92 -14.12
CA GLU A 426 -34.32 7.60 -13.97
C GLU A 426 -32.89 7.70 -13.41
N PHE A 427 -32.11 8.71 -13.84
CA PHE A 427 -30.80 8.98 -13.25
C PHE A 427 -30.92 9.24 -11.74
N ASP A 428 -31.86 10.08 -11.30
CA ASP A 428 -32.06 10.40 -9.89
C ASP A 428 -32.42 9.16 -9.06
N LYS A 429 -33.29 8.30 -9.58
CA LYS A 429 -33.61 7.03 -8.90
C LYS A 429 -32.38 6.12 -8.72
N LEU A 430 -31.51 6.03 -9.72
CA LEU A 430 -30.29 5.26 -9.65
C LEU A 430 -29.27 5.90 -8.69
N ASN A 431 -29.19 7.25 -8.73
CA ASN A 431 -28.32 8.03 -7.87
C ASN A 431 -28.74 7.96 -6.40
N ASP A 432 -30.02 8.00 -6.09
CA ASP A 432 -30.55 7.83 -4.73
C ASP A 432 -30.20 6.45 -4.15
N LYS A 433 -30.35 5.39 -4.95
CA LYS A 433 -29.92 4.03 -4.53
C LYS A 433 -28.42 3.98 -4.25
N LEU A 434 -27.63 4.61 -5.12
CA LEU A 434 -26.18 4.70 -4.95
C LEU A 434 -25.83 5.51 -3.68
N TYR A 435 -26.50 6.64 -3.46
CA TYR A 435 -26.33 7.49 -2.27
C TYR A 435 -26.57 6.68 -0.99
N ASP A 436 -27.68 5.95 -0.90
CA ASP A 436 -28.00 5.14 0.28
C ASP A 436 -26.96 4.05 0.57
N CYS A 437 -26.53 3.35 -0.48
CA CYS A 437 -25.48 2.33 -0.34
C CYS A 437 -24.13 2.97 0.03
N ASN A 438 -23.78 4.10 -0.58
CA ASN A 438 -22.56 4.82 -0.33
C ASN A 438 -22.52 5.39 1.09
N ARG A 439 -23.59 6.03 1.56
CA ARG A 439 -23.74 6.54 2.93
C ARG A 439 -23.50 5.46 3.97
N LYS A 440 -24.16 4.30 3.83
CA LYS A 440 -24.01 3.15 4.75
C LYS A 440 -22.61 2.55 4.69
N SER A 441 -22.06 2.42 3.50
CA SER A 441 -20.69 1.93 3.28
C SER A 441 -19.65 2.85 3.90
N GLN A 442 -19.75 4.16 3.63
CA GLN A 442 -18.80 5.17 4.13
C GLN A 442 -18.91 5.36 5.65
N PHE A 443 -20.13 5.31 6.21
CA PHE A 443 -20.32 5.39 7.66
C PHE A 443 -19.59 4.23 8.36
N LEU A 444 -19.79 2.98 7.91
CA LEU A 444 -19.13 1.83 8.50
C LEU A 444 -17.62 1.82 8.30
N SER A 445 -17.15 2.25 7.11
CA SER A 445 -15.71 2.41 6.87
C SER A 445 -15.10 3.51 7.72
N GLY A 446 -15.80 4.64 7.85
CA GLY A 446 -15.35 5.79 8.63
C GLY A 446 -15.23 5.49 10.12
N LEU A 447 -16.00 4.52 10.64
CA LEU A 447 -15.87 4.06 12.03
C LEU A 447 -14.58 3.27 12.30
N MET A 448 -13.94 2.70 11.25
CA MET A 448 -12.78 1.83 11.46
C MET A 448 -11.61 2.57 12.12
N GLN A 449 -11.30 3.78 11.68
CA GLN A 449 -10.17 4.54 12.22
C GLN A 449 -10.39 5.03 13.67
N PRO A 450 -11.56 5.59 14.05
CA PRO A 450 -11.89 5.86 15.43
C PRO A 450 -11.86 4.62 16.34
N ILE A 451 -12.35 3.48 15.85
CA ILE A 451 -12.35 2.23 16.62
C ILE A 451 -10.91 1.72 16.84
N MET A 452 -10.05 1.76 15.80
CA MET A 452 -8.64 1.42 15.98
C MET A 452 -7.95 2.36 16.98
N GLY A 453 -8.25 3.66 16.94
CA GLY A 453 -7.79 4.61 17.93
C GLY A 453 -8.30 4.29 19.34
N PHE A 454 -9.58 3.95 19.47
CA PHE A 454 -10.17 3.51 20.74
C PHE A 454 -9.49 2.25 21.29
N ILE A 455 -9.25 1.24 20.46
CA ILE A 455 -8.55 0.00 20.85
C ILE A 455 -7.16 0.32 21.39
N GLY A 456 -6.39 1.15 20.66
CA GLY A 456 -5.07 1.58 21.09
C GLY A 456 -5.10 2.31 22.44
N ASN A 457 -6.04 3.24 22.62
CA ASN A 457 -6.18 3.98 23.86
C ASN A 457 -6.70 3.10 25.00
N PHE A 458 -7.63 2.17 24.74
CA PHE A 458 -8.10 1.22 25.74
C PHE A 458 -6.97 0.30 26.22
N SER A 459 -6.18 -0.23 25.30
CA SER A 459 -5.00 -1.03 25.64
C SER A 459 -3.95 -0.21 26.41
N TYR A 460 -3.74 1.06 26.01
CA TYR A 460 -2.88 1.99 26.75
C TYR A 460 -3.34 2.16 28.21
N VAL A 461 -4.62 2.44 28.43
CA VAL A 461 -5.18 2.60 29.79
C VAL A 461 -5.04 1.31 30.60
N ALA A 462 -5.35 0.15 30.00
CA ALA A 462 -5.20 -1.14 30.68
C ALA A 462 -3.75 -1.41 31.10
N VAL A 463 -2.78 -1.14 30.20
CA VAL A 463 -1.35 -1.25 30.49
C VAL A 463 -0.90 -0.29 31.59
N CYS A 464 -1.39 0.95 31.59
CA CYS A 464 -1.08 1.92 32.65
C CYS A 464 -1.62 1.49 34.02
N ILE A 465 -2.88 1.01 34.10
CA ILE A 465 -3.49 0.57 35.37
C ILE A 465 -2.74 -0.66 35.92
N VAL A 466 -2.56 -1.72 35.12
CA VAL A 466 -1.87 -2.93 35.56
C VAL A 466 -0.40 -2.63 35.84
N GLY A 467 0.23 -1.80 35.01
CA GLY A 467 1.61 -1.37 35.20
C GLY A 467 1.81 -0.62 36.50
N ALA A 468 0.93 0.35 36.85
CA ALA A 468 0.98 1.08 38.09
C ALA A 468 0.84 0.15 39.32
N LEU A 469 -0.07 -0.85 39.25
CA LEU A 469 -0.20 -1.87 40.29
C LEU A 469 1.04 -2.73 40.47
N LEU A 470 1.74 -3.06 39.37
CA LEU A 470 2.97 -3.83 39.43
C LEU A 470 4.17 -3.01 39.89
N VAL A 471 4.23 -1.72 39.56
CA VAL A 471 5.24 -0.79 40.08
C VAL A 471 5.05 -0.57 41.58
N SER A 472 3.81 -0.37 42.03
CA SER A 472 3.55 -0.19 43.47
C SER A 472 3.93 -1.44 44.33
N LYS A 473 3.93 -2.62 43.69
CA LYS A 473 4.42 -3.86 44.31
C LYS A 473 5.91 -4.13 44.05
N SER A 474 6.63 -3.18 43.44
CA SER A 474 8.06 -3.31 43.09
C SER A 474 8.38 -4.51 42.16
N VAL A 475 7.41 -5.00 41.37
CA VAL A 475 7.59 -6.13 40.45
C VAL A 475 8.24 -5.67 39.16
N ILE A 476 7.92 -4.44 38.70
CA ILE A 476 8.49 -3.81 37.48
C ILE A 476 8.92 -2.38 37.77
N SER A 477 9.82 -1.84 36.94
CA SER A 477 10.18 -0.43 36.97
C SER A 477 9.15 0.45 36.23
N PHE A 478 9.19 1.76 36.46
CA PHE A 478 8.31 2.72 35.78
C PHE A 478 8.57 2.75 34.26
N GLY A 479 9.84 2.62 33.84
CA GLY A 479 10.24 2.59 32.43
C GLY A 479 9.61 1.44 31.65
N VAL A 480 9.33 0.30 32.30
CA VAL A 480 8.64 -0.84 31.67
C VAL A 480 7.24 -0.43 31.18
N ILE A 481 6.51 0.43 31.92
CA ILE A 481 5.22 0.94 31.47
C ILE A 481 5.39 1.71 30.16
N VAL A 482 6.41 2.57 30.09
CA VAL A 482 6.72 3.36 28.88
C VAL A 482 7.05 2.46 27.69
N ALA A 483 7.86 1.42 27.91
CA ALA A 483 8.15 0.42 26.87
C ALA A 483 6.87 -0.28 26.36
N PHE A 484 5.98 -0.69 27.26
CA PHE A 484 4.73 -1.37 26.90
C PHE A 484 3.76 -0.46 26.15
N ILE A 485 3.69 0.84 26.44
CA ILE A 485 2.94 1.82 25.66
C ILE A 485 3.40 1.82 24.21
N MET A 486 4.71 1.75 23.97
CA MET A 486 5.25 1.67 22.61
C MET A 486 4.99 0.29 21.97
N TYR A 487 5.16 -0.80 22.74
CA TYR A 487 4.92 -2.15 22.21
C TYR A 487 3.45 -2.36 21.79
N VAL A 488 2.47 -1.81 22.53
CA VAL A 488 1.06 -1.85 22.12
C VAL A 488 0.89 -1.24 20.73
N ARG A 489 1.53 -0.12 20.45
CA ARG A 489 1.49 0.51 19.12
C ARG A 489 2.20 -0.33 18.05
N LEU A 490 3.37 -0.89 18.38
CA LEU A 490 4.13 -1.77 17.48
C LEU A 490 3.44 -3.13 17.24
N PHE A 491 2.47 -3.50 18.06
CA PHE A 491 1.62 -4.67 17.90
C PHE A 491 0.35 -4.38 17.09
N THR A 492 -0.35 -3.26 17.38
CA THR A 492 -1.66 -2.97 16.78
C THR A 492 -1.56 -2.38 15.37
N ASN A 493 -0.62 -1.48 15.11
CA ASN A 493 -0.47 -0.82 13.81
C ASN A 493 -0.14 -1.80 12.66
N PRO A 494 0.79 -2.75 12.80
CA PRO A 494 1.11 -3.73 11.77
C PRO A 494 -0.07 -4.57 11.29
N LEU A 495 -1.02 -4.89 12.15
CA LEU A 495 -2.21 -5.64 11.75
C LEU A 495 -3.05 -4.91 10.70
N SER A 496 -3.24 -3.60 10.88
CA SER A 496 -3.91 -2.76 9.88
C SER A 496 -3.13 -2.71 8.56
N GLN A 497 -1.81 -2.59 8.63
CA GLN A 497 -0.93 -2.56 7.46
C GLN A 497 -0.93 -3.90 6.71
N ILE A 498 -0.92 -5.04 7.41
CA ILE A 498 -1.03 -6.38 6.80
C ILE A 498 -2.37 -6.49 6.07
N ALA A 499 -3.48 -6.06 6.68
CA ALA A 499 -4.80 -6.12 6.04
C ALA A 499 -4.85 -5.27 4.74
N GLN A 500 -4.28 -4.05 4.76
CA GLN A 500 -4.19 -3.19 3.59
C GLN A 500 -3.30 -3.80 2.49
N ALA A 501 -2.14 -4.34 2.87
CA ALA A 501 -1.22 -4.98 1.94
C ALA A 501 -1.84 -6.23 1.31
N MET A 502 -2.59 -7.03 2.06
CA MET A 502 -3.33 -8.20 1.54
C MET A 502 -4.40 -7.79 0.51
N THR A 503 -5.13 -6.69 0.77
CA THR A 503 -6.09 -6.15 -0.20
C THR A 503 -5.41 -5.68 -1.49
N SER A 504 -4.29 -4.97 -1.36
CA SER A 504 -3.46 -4.55 -2.51
C SER A 504 -2.94 -5.76 -3.29
N MET A 505 -2.48 -6.81 -2.61
CA MET A 505 -2.04 -8.04 -3.26
C MET A 505 -3.16 -8.79 -4.00
N GLN A 506 -4.40 -8.74 -3.50
CA GLN A 506 -5.55 -9.30 -4.24
C GLN A 506 -5.79 -8.55 -5.55
N SER A 507 -5.73 -7.21 -5.54
CA SER A 507 -5.83 -6.41 -6.76
C SER A 507 -4.68 -6.69 -7.72
N THR A 508 -3.47 -6.85 -7.20
CA THR A 508 -2.28 -7.22 -7.97
C THR A 508 -2.41 -8.60 -8.61
N ALA A 509 -2.93 -9.57 -7.89
CA ALA A 509 -3.16 -10.91 -8.44
C ALA A 509 -4.16 -10.88 -9.60
N ALA A 510 -5.26 -10.11 -9.47
CA ALA A 510 -6.23 -9.94 -10.55
C ALA A 510 -5.62 -9.21 -11.78
N ALA A 511 -4.86 -8.14 -11.56
CA ALA A 511 -4.14 -7.44 -12.63
C ALA A 511 -3.11 -8.36 -13.30
N SER A 512 -2.36 -9.13 -12.51
CA SER A 512 -1.39 -10.11 -13.02
C SER A 512 -2.05 -11.20 -13.85
N GLU A 513 -3.21 -11.72 -13.44
CA GLU A 513 -3.97 -12.71 -14.20
C GLU A 513 -4.35 -12.19 -15.58
N ARG A 514 -4.81 -10.93 -15.68
CA ARG A 514 -5.16 -10.31 -16.96
C ARG A 514 -3.95 -10.05 -17.84
N VAL A 515 -2.86 -9.55 -17.26
CA VAL A 515 -1.60 -9.29 -17.99
C VAL A 515 -0.97 -10.58 -18.50
N PHE A 516 -0.85 -11.60 -17.62
CA PHE A 516 -0.30 -12.90 -18.06
C PHE A 516 -1.22 -13.63 -19.00
N GLY A 517 -2.55 -13.51 -18.85
CA GLY A 517 -3.50 -14.01 -19.83
C GLY A 517 -3.24 -13.46 -21.22
N LEU A 518 -2.98 -12.15 -21.35
CA LEU A 518 -2.61 -11.54 -22.63
C LEU A 518 -1.25 -12.04 -23.16
N LEU A 519 -0.26 -12.19 -22.27
CA LEU A 519 1.08 -12.67 -22.68
C LEU A 519 1.11 -14.17 -23.06
N GLU A 520 0.15 -14.95 -22.54
CA GLU A 520 0.00 -16.39 -22.83
C GLU A 520 -0.92 -16.67 -24.05
N GLU A 521 -1.56 -15.65 -24.63
CA GLU A 521 -2.39 -15.81 -25.82
C GLU A 521 -1.60 -16.43 -26.99
N VAL A 522 -2.31 -17.16 -27.85
CA VAL A 522 -1.69 -17.85 -28.98
C VAL A 522 -1.17 -16.82 -29.99
N GLU A 523 0.10 -16.90 -30.31
CA GLU A 523 0.75 -16.06 -31.32
C GLU A 523 0.45 -16.60 -32.74
N MET A 524 0.63 -15.76 -33.77
CA MET A 524 0.67 -16.21 -35.13
C MET A 524 1.80 -17.25 -35.33
N ASP A 525 1.59 -18.18 -36.23
CA ASP A 525 2.58 -19.18 -36.54
C ASP A 525 3.93 -18.53 -36.93
N SER A 526 5.00 -19.14 -36.46
CA SER A 526 6.36 -18.67 -36.75
C SER A 526 6.66 -18.84 -38.25
N GLU A 527 7.05 -17.75 -38.90
CA GLU A 527 7.45 -17.75 -40.31
C GLU A 527 8.98 -17.81 -40.47
N ASN A 528 9.73 -18.22 -39.45
CA ASN A 528 11.20 -18.22 -39.46
C ASN A 528 11.76 -19.21 -40.54
N ASP A 529 11.05 -20.31 -40.77
CA ASP A 529 11.45 -21.35 -41.71
C ASP A 529 11.16 -20.98 -43.19
N ILE A 530 10.37 -19.92 -43.40
CA ILE A 530 10.03 -19.43 -44.72
C ILE A 530 11.20 -18.60 -45.26
N THR A 531 11.85 -19.09 -46.31
CA THR A 531 13.01 -18.43 -46.95
C THR A 531 12.66 -17.76 -48.27
N LYS A 532 11.56 -18.17 -48.91
CA LYS A 532 11.12 -17.58 -50.19
C LYS A 532 10.75 -16.11 -49.99
N LYS A 533 11.18 -15.28 -50.95
CA LYS A 533 10.89 -13.85 -50.98
C LYS A 533 10.68 -13.40 -52.42
N LEU A 534 9.63 -12.65 -52.67
CA LEU A 534 9.37 -11.95 -53.91
C LEU A 534 9.94 -10.54 -53.86
N ASP A 535 10.68 -10.13 -54.87
CA ASP A 535 11.20 -8.75 -54.99
C ASP A 535 10.13 -7.88 -55.64
N LYS A 536 9.71 -6.82 -54.94
CA LYS A 536 8.64 -5.92 -55.40
C LYS A 536 8.90 -5.31 -56.80
N HIS A 537 10.16 -5.17 -57.22
CA HIS A 537 10.52 -4.61 -58.51
C HIS A 537 10.58 -5.65 -59.65
N LYS A 538 10.50 -6.94 -59.32
CA LYS A 538 10.54 -8.05 -60.29
C LYS A 538 9.23 -8.78 -60.44
N VAL A 539 8.28 -8.54 -59.54
CA VAL A 539 6.94 -9.10 -59.57
C VAL A 539 6.21 -8.58 -60.81
N LYS A 540 5.65 -9.50 -61.59
CA LYS A 540 4.88 -9.18 -62.82
C LYS A 540 3.51 -8.64 -62.47
N GLY A 541 2.86 -9.18 -61.43
CA GLY A 541 1.59 -8.72 -60.94
C GLY A 541 0.41 -9.68 -61.20
N ASN A 542 0.65 -10.97 -61.47
CA ASN A 542 -0.43 -11.94 -61.61
C ASN A 542 -0.84 -12.51 -60.26
N ILE A 543 -2.15 -12.70 -60.05
CA ILE A 543 -2.71 -13.36 -58.86
C ILE A 543 -3.70 -14.44 -59.32
N GLU A 544 -3.59 -15.62 -58.69
CA GLU A 544 -4.49 -16.73 -58.94
C GLU A 544 -5.05 -17.28 -57.62
N PHE A 545 -6.34 -17.31 -57.49
CA PHE A 545 -7.05 -17.94 -56.40
C PHE A 545 -7.51 -19.33 -56.83
N LYS A 546 -7.19 -20.38 -56.06
CA LYS A 546 -7.49 -21.77 -56.35
C LYS A 546 -8.32 -22.38 -55.22
N ASN A 547 -9.60 -22.51 -55.44
CA ASN A 547 -10.56 -23.17 -54.54
C ASN A 547 -10.39 -22.68 -53.06
N VAL A 548 -10.25 -21.38 -52.87
CA VAL A 548 -10.01 -20.80 -51.55
C VAL A 548 -11.24 -20.98 -50.69
N LYS A 549 -11.03 -21.56 -49.46
CA LYS A 549 -12.04 -21.70 -48.44
C LYS A 549 -11.58 -21.03 -47.17
N PHE A 550 -12.52 -20.33 -46.49
CA PHE A 550 -12.22 -19.62 -45.24
C PHE A 550 -13.45 -19.38 -44.36
N GLY A 551 -13.27 -19.46 -43.06
CA GLY A 551 -14.19 -19.02 -42.03
C GLY A 551 -13.44 -18.48 -40.81
N TYR A 552 -13.94 -17.39 -40.21
CA TYR A 552 -13.36 -16.83 -38.99
C TYR A 552 -13.46 -17.80 -37.80
N ASP A 553 -14.53 -18.61 -37.80
CA ASP A 553 -14.76 -19.69 -36.86
C ASP A 553 -14.89 -21.03 -37.61
N LYS A 554 -14.49 -22.12 -36.95
CA LYS A 554 -14.49 -23.46 -37.52
C LYS A 554 -15.87 -23.89 -38.02
N ASP A 555 -16.93 -23.37 -37.37
CA ASP A 555 -18.33 -23.78 -37.63
C ASP A 555 -19.03 -22.87 -38.65
N LYS A 556 -18.41 -21.76 -39.08
CA LYS A 556 -19.03 -20.79 -39.98
C LYS A 556 -18.10 -20.47 -41.16
N ILE A 557 -18.25 -21.19 -42.26
CA ILE A 557 -17.56 -20.90 -43.50
C ILE A 557 -18.17 -19.64 -44.12
N ILE A 558 -17.31 -18.68 -44.52
CA ILE A 558 -17.69 -17.41 -45.17
C ILE A 558 -17.32 -17.42 -46.65
N ILE A 559 -16.19 -18.00 -47.00
CA ILE A 559 -15.75 -18.21 -48.36
C ILE A 559 -15.75 -19.73 -48.59
N ASN A 560 -16.57 -20.22 -49.54
CA ASN A 560 -16.77 -21.66 -49.75
C ASN A 560 -15.86 -22.21 -50.86
N ASP A 561 -15.82 -21.54 -52.01
CA ASP A 561 -14.98 -21.90 -53.15
C ASP A 561 -14.72 -20.66 -54.01
N PHE A 562 -13.63 -19.98 -53.72
CA PHE A 562 -13.28 -18.76 -54.44
C PHE A 562 -12.15 -19.09 -55.43
N THR A 563 -12.48 -19.10 -56.73
CA THR A 563 -11.55 -19.39 -57.82
C THR A 563 -11.60 -18.26 -58.84
N ALA A 564 -10.45 -17.58 -59.03
CA ALA A 564 -10.31 -16.48 -59.96
C ALA A 564 -8.86 -16.38 -60.45
N LYS A 565 -8.68 -15.85 -61.65
CA LYS A 565 -7.36 -15.57 -62.25
C LYS A 565 -7.30 -14.13 -62.70
N VAL A 566 -6.29 -13.42 -62.18
CA VAL A 566 -6.06 -11.99 -62.41
C VAL A 566 -4.72 -11.81 -63.11
N LYS A 567 -4.70 -11.03 -64.18
CA LYS A 567 -3.48 -10.73 -64.93
C LYS A 567 -2.83 -9.42 -64.43
N ALA A 568 -1.55 -9.32 -64.67
CA ALA A 568 -0.76 -8.14 -64.37
C ALA A 568 -1.38 -6.85 -64.96
N GLY A 569 -1.52 -5.83 -64.11
CA GLY A 569 -2.03 -4.50 -64.51
C GLY A 569 -3.56 -4.41 -64.66
N GLU A 570 -4.32 -5.51 -64.44
CA GLU A 570 -5.78 -5.46 -64.48
C GLU A 570 -6.36 -4.72 -63.28
N LYS A 571 -7.47 -4.02 -63.48
CA LYS A 571 -8.33 -3.40 -62.45
C LYS A 571 -9.48 -4.38 -62.15
N ILE A 572 -9.53 -4.90 -60.93
CA ILE A 572 -10.49 -5.90 -60.49
C ILE A 572 -11.52 -5.25 -59.57
N ALA A 573 -12.78 -5.23 -59.95
CA ALA A 573 -13.88 -4.80 -59.09
C ALA A 573 -14.50 -6.01 -58.39
N ILE A 574 -14.54 -5.99 -57.04
CA ILE A 574 -15.25 -6.97 -56.24
C ILE A 574 -16.60 -6.38 -55.85
N VAL A 575 -17.68 -7.00 -56.36
CA VAL A 575 -19.05 -6.49 -56.23
C VAL A 575 -19.95 -7.53 -55.57
N GLY A 576 -20.90 -7.10 -54.78
CA GLY A 576 -21.86 -7.99 -54.10
C GLY A 576 -22.56 -7.31 -52.94
N PRO A 577 -23.63 -7.89 -52.38
CA PRO A 577 -24.35 -7.36 -51.25
C PRO A 577 -23.46 -7.31 -49.99
N THR A 578 -23.92 -6.58 -48.97
CA THR A 578 -23.27 -6.57 -47.66
C THR A 578 -23.26 -7.98 -47.09
N GLY A 579 -22.13 -8.42 -46.53
CA GLY A 579 -21.96 -9.80 -46.02
C GLY A 579 -21.56 -10.86 -47.09
N ALA A 580 -21.40 -10.48 -48.38
CA ALA A 580 -20.96 -11.41 -49.42
C ALA A 580 -19.52 -11.93 -49.29
N GLY A 581 -18.71 -11.38 -48.36
CA GLY A 581 -17.32 -11.80 -48.16
C GLY A 581 -16.27 -10.92 -48.85
N LYS A 582 -16.63 -9.74 -49.38
CA LYS A 582 -15.70 -8.84 -50.14
C LYS A 582 -14.48 -8.44 -49.33
N THR A 583 -14.66 -7.88 -48.09
CA THR A 583 -13.57 -7.48 -47.19
C THR A 583 -12.78 -8.70 -46.68
N THR A 584 -13.45 -9.84 -46.52
CA THR A 584 -12.79 -11.11 -46.16
C THR A 584 -11.76 -11.51 -47.23
N MET A 585 -12.09 -11.40 -48.50
CA MET A 585 -11.15 -11.71 -49.60
C MET A 585 -9.89 -10.84 -49.59
N VAL A 586 -10.08 -9.54 -49.29
CA VAL A 586 -8.96 -8.60 -49.14
C VAL A 586 -8.06 -8.99 -47.97
N ASN A 587 -8.68 -9.35 -46.83
CA ASN A 587 -7.96 -9.78 -45.63
C ASN A 587 -7.14 -11.08 -45.90
N LEU A 588 -7.68 -12.00 -46.68
CA LEU A 588 -6.96 -13.23 -47.09
C LEU A 588 -5.81 -12.94 -48.04
N LEU A 589 -6.02 -12.02 -49.00
CA LEU A 589 -4.97 -11.60 -49.93
C LEU A 589 -3.79 -10.94 -49.24
N MET A 590 -4.08 -10.17 -48.18
CA MET A 590 -3.06 -9.58 -47.30
C MET A 590 -2.47 -10.55 -46.27
N LYS A 591 -2.94 -11.81 -46.23
CA LYS A 591 -2.53 -12.80 -45.23
C LYS A 591 -2.70 -12.31 -43.79
N PHE A 592 -3.73 -11.45 -43.56
CA PHE A 592 -4.14 -11.10 -42.18
C PHE A 592 -4.79 -12.29 -41.49
N TYR A 593 -5.35 -13.21 -42.25
CA TYR A 593 -5.82 -14.52 -41.84
C TYR A 593 -5.28 -15.60 -42.75
N ASP A 594 -4.99 -16.76 -42.22
CA ASP A 594 -4.57 -17.91 -43.00
C ASP A 594 -5.79 -18.64 -43.58
N ILE A 595 -5.71 -19.03 -44.84
CA ILE A 595 -6.78 -19.78 -45.55
C ILE A 595 -6.95 -21.17 -44.96
N ASN A 596 -8.20 -21.64 -44.84
CA ASN A 596 -8.47 -22.99 -44.37
C ASN A 596 -8.16 -24.07 -45.39
N ASP A 597 -8.50 -23.84 -46.67
CA ASP A 597 -8.25 -24.77 -47.78
C ASP A 597 -8.06 -23.99 -49.06
N GLY A 598 -7.51 -24.64 -50.10
CA GLY A 598 -7.15 -23.99 -51.35
C GLY A 598 -5.80 -23.26 -51.29
N ASP A 599 -5.54 -22.35 -52.24
CA ASP A 599 -4.31 -21.55 -52.27
C ASP A 599 -4.50 -20.21 -53.00
N ILE A 600 -3.66 -19.24 -52.64
CA ILE A 600 -3.51 -17.96 -53.34
C ILE A 600 -2.07 -17.88 -53.90
N LEU A 601 -1.94 -17.70 -55.18
CA LEU A 601 -0.63 -17.63 -55.83
C LEU A 601 -0.35 -16.21 -56.29
N ILE A 602 0.85 -15.69 -55.97
CA ILE A 602 1.38 -14.43 -56.48
C ILE A 602 2.51 -14.77 -57.47
N ASP A 603 2.32 -14.47 -58.74
CA ASP A 603 3.21 -14.88 -59.86
C ASP A 603 3.61 -16.36 -59.79
N GLY A 604 2.66 -17.24 -59.44
CA GLY A 604 2.85 -18.68 -59.30
C GLY A 604 3.47 -19.15 -58.00
N THR A 605 3.79 -18.27 -57.08
CA THR A 605 4.30 -18.59 -55.74
C THR A 605 3.15 -18.55 -54.73
N SER A 606 2.98 -19.62 -53.95
CA SER A 606 1.96 -19.70 -52.91
C SER A 606 2.20 -18.68 -51.77
N ILE A 607 1.13 -18.03 -51.29
CA ILE A 607 1.22 -17.13 -50.15
C ILE A 607 1.64 -17.87 -48.85
N ARG A 608 1.45 -19.19 -48.78
CA ARG A 608 1.91 -20.01 -47.65
C ARG A 608 3.44 -20.11 -47.62
N GLU A 609 4.11 -19.98 -48.77
CA GLU A 609 5.58 -20.01 -48.89
C GLU A 609 6.21 -18.62 -48.73
N LEU A 610 5.43 -17.57 -48.51
CA LEU A 610 5.89 -16.18 -48.33
C LEU A 610 5.62 -15.69 -46.92
N LYS A 611 6.57 -14.93 -46.36
CA LYS A 611 6.37 -14.23 -45.09
C LYS A 611 5.32 -13.13 -45.22
N ARG A 612 4.54 -12.89 -44.17
CA ARG A 612 3.56 -11.78 -44.07
C ARG A 612 4.23 -10.44 -44.44
N ASP A 613 5.39 -10.14 -43.84
CA ASP A 613 6.15 -8.92 -44.16
C ASP A 613 6.50 -8.77 -45.64
N ASN A 614 6.80 -9.88 -46.33
CA ASN A 614 7.06 -9.83 -47.76
C ASN A 614 5.79 -9.55 -48.55
N ILE A 615 4.66 -10.22 -48.23
CA ILE A 615 3.37 -9.95 -48.86
C ILE A 615 2.97 -8.50 -48.63
N HIS A 616 3.02 -7.99 -47.39
CA HIS A 616 2.68 -6.60 -47.06
C HIS A 616 3.57 -5.60 -47.81
N SER A 617 4.83 -5.94 -48.14
CA SER A 617 5.70 -5.08 -48.94
C SER A 617 5.33 -5.01 -50.43
N LEU A 618 4.58 -6.00 -50.92
CA LEU A 618 4.09 -6.06 -52.31
C LEU A 618 2.79 -5.29 -52.52
N PHE A 619 2.03 -5.03 -51.44
CA PHE A 619 0.72 -4.39 -51.52
C PHE A 619 0.73 -2.99 -50.96
N THR A 620 -0.03 -2.10 -51.55
CA THR A 620 -0.47 -0.84 -50.96
C THR A 620 -1.97 -0.94 -50.69
N MET A 621 -2.40 -0.54 -49.54
CA MET A 621 -3.82 -0.57 -49.13
C MET A 621 -4.30 0.82 -48.77
N VAL A 622 -5.41 1.26 -49.39
CA VAL A 622 -6.15 2.47 -49.05
C VAL A 622 -7.50 2.03 -48.50
N LEU A 623 -7.67 2.19 -47.20
CA LEU A 623 -8.86 1.77 -46.44
C LEU A 623 -9.97 2.82 -46.54
N GLN A 624 -11.21 2.37 -46.26
CA GLN A 624 -12.38 3.25 -46.08
C GLN A 624 -12.18 4.19 -44.90
N ASP A 625 -11.74 3.65 -43.75
CA ASP A 625 -11.38 4.44 -42.59
C ASP A 625 -9.91 4.87 -42.71
N THR A 626 -9.73 6.13 -43.06
CA THR A 626 -8.41 6.73 -43.24
C THR A 626 -7.84 7.12 -41.89
N TRP A 627 -6.69 6.57 -41.54
CA TRP A 627 -5.98 6.84 -40.29
C TRP A 627 -4.72 7.68 -40.51
N LEU A 628 -4.58 8.74 -39.71
CA LEU A 628 -3.40 9.59 -39.62
C LEU A 628 -2.88 9.55 -38.17
N PHE A 629 -1.57 9.36 -38.00
CA PHE A 629 -0.97 9.43 -36.68
C PHE A 629 -0.63 10.90 -36.32
N ASN A 630 -0.50 11.18 -35.02
CA ASN A 630 -0.08 12.50 -34.55
C ASN A 630 1.39 12.74 -34.94
N GLY A 631 1.59 13.53 -35.96
CA GLY A 631 2.89 13.82 -36.54
C GLY A 631 2.75 14.85 -37.67
N THR A 632 3.85 15.20 -38.35
CA THR A 632 3.82 16.14 -39.46
C THR A 632 3.11 15.54 -40.68
N VAL A 633 2.57 16.41 -41.54
CA VAL A 633 2.00 16.00 -42.83
C VAL A 633 3.00 15.14 -43.59
N LYS A 634 4.27 15.56 -43.66
CA LYS A 634 5.34 14.85 -44.33
C LYS A 634 5.58 13.47 -43.73
N GLU A 635 5.63 13.33 -42.39
CA GLU A 635 5.80 12.04 -41.73
C GLU A 635 4.61 11.12 -42.00
N ASN A 636 3.39 11.63 -42.01
CA ASN A 636 2.20 10.87 -42.37
C ASN A 636 2.21 10.36 -43.80
N ILE A 637 2.77 11.12 -44.75
CA ILE A 637 2.88 10.71 -46.15
C ILE A 637 4.01 9.71 -46.36
N ILE A 638 5.19 9.96 -45.79
CA ILE A 638 6.33 9.06 -45.90
C ILE A 638 6.10 7.76 -45.16
N TYR A 639 5.50 7.85 -43.96
CA TYR A 639 5.22 6.76 -43.01
C TYR A 639 6.50 5.93 -42.74
N ASN A 640 6.56 4.68 -43.17
CA ASN A 640 7.69 3.77 -42.93
C ASN A 640 8.70 3.70 -44.10
N GLN A 641 8.52 4.49 -45.17
CA GLN A 641 9.42 4.47 -46.33
C GLN A 641 10.75 5.17 -46.03
N LYS A 642 11.86 4.52 -46.37
CA LYS A 642 13.21 5.05 -46.14
C LYS A 642 13.72 5.82 -47.37
N ASN A 643 14.55 6.83 -47.14
CA ASN A 643 15.24 7.59 -48.18
C ASN A 643 14.34 8.31 -49.18
N VAL A 644 13.17 8.81 -48.73
CA VAL A 644 12.28 9.59 -49.58
C VAL A 644 12.70 11.06 -49.54
N SER A 645 12.98 11.65 -50.72
CA SER A 645 13.36 13.06 -50.85
C SER A 645 12.12 13.98 -50.67
N ASN A 646 12.33 15.20 -50.15
CA ASN A 646 11.27 16.19 -50.02
C ASN A 646 10.61 16.50 -51.37
N LYS A 647 11.42 16.57 -52.43
CA LYS A 647 10.94 16.80 -53.82
C LYS A 647 9.96 15.70 -54.26
N LYS A 648 10.25 14.42 -53.96
CA LYS A 648 9.35 13.30 -54.28
C LYS A 648 8.01 13.44 -53.51
N VAL A 649 8.04 13.86 -52.26
CA VAL A 649 6.81 14.10 -51.47
C VAL A 649 5.97 15.22 -52.11
N GLU A 650 6.60 16.35 -52.44
CA GLU A 650 5.92 17.48 -53.09
C GLU A 650 5.34 17.09 -54.45
N ASP A 651 6.10 16.37 -55.27
CA ASP A 651 5.65 15.95 -56.59
C ASP A 651 4.44 15.01 -56.50
N VAL A 652 4.47 14.06 -55.58
CA VAL A 652 3.32 13.18 -55.31
C VAL A 652 2.10 13.97 -54.81
N CYS A 653 2.29 14.91 -53.91
CA CYS A 653 1.19 15.76 -53.40
C CYS A 653 0.56 16.64 -54.49
N LYS A 654 1.35 17.12 -55.44
CA LYS A 654 0.84 17.84 -56.62
C LYS A 654 0.02 16.92 -57.52
N VAL A 655 0.51 15.70 -57.77
CA VAL A 655 -0.21 14.69 -58.59
C VAL A 655 -1.56 14.33 -57.95
N VAL A 656 -1.59 14.16 -56.63
CA VAL A 656 -2.79 13.83 -55.87
C VAL A 656 -3.73 15.04 -55.72
N GLY A 657 -3.21 16.26 -55.90
CA GLY A 657 -4.01 17.50 -55.78
C GLY A 657 -4.14 18.03 -54.36
N VAL A 658 -3.31 17.52 -53.39
CA VAL A 658 -3.36 17.94 -51.99
C VAL A 658 -2.32 19.01 -51.62
N ASP A 659 -1.35 19.31 -52.52
CA ASP A 659 -0.25 20.27 -52.28
C ASP A 659 -0.75 21.67 -51.93
N HIS A 660 -1.81 22.14 -52.60
CA HIS A 660 -2.39 23.46 -52.30
C HIS A 660 -2.90 23.51 -50.87
N PHE A 661 -3.64 22.51 -50.44
CA PHE A 661 -4.14 22.43 -49.05
C PHE A 661 -2.99 22.42 -48.03
N ILE A 662 -1.96 21.60 -48.27
CA ILE A 662 -0.80 21.51 -47.41
C ILE A 662 -0.13 22.89 -47.24
N LYS A 663 0.01 23.64 -48.31
CA LYS A 663 0.60 25.00 -48.29
C LYS A 663 -0.25 26.05 -47.59
N THR A 664 -1.53 25.82 -47.40
CA THR A 664 -2.40 26.71 -46.56
C THR A 664 -2.25 26.49 -45.09
N LEU A 665 -1.61 25.36 -44.68
CA LEU A 665 -1.32 25.09 -43.28
C LEU A 665 -0.18 26.00 -42.75
N PRO A 666 -0.17 26.40 -41.47
CA PRO A 666 0.80 27.36 -40.93
C PRO A 666 2.26 27.04 -41.20
N ASN A 667 2.64 25.74 -41.13
CA ASN A 667 3.99 25.24 -41.36
C ASN A 667 4.10 24.36 -42.62
N GLY A 668 3.11 24.38 -43.52
CA GLY A 668 3.09 23.58 -44.73
C GLY A 668 3.26 22.07 -44.45
N TYR A 669 4.24 21.42 -45.07
CA TYR A 669 4.54 20.00 -44.87
C TYR A 669 5.00 19.59 -43.49
N ASP A 670 5.50 20.53 -42.69
CA ASP A 670 5.92 20.34 -41.30
C ASP A 670 4.80 20.67 -40.31
N SER A 671 3.58 20.98 -40.76
CA SER A 671 2.41 21.14 -39.89
C SER A 671 2.05 19.82 -39.24
N ILE A 672 1.83 19.84 -37.91
CA ILE A 672 1.38 18.68 -37.16
C ILE A 672 -0.11 18.47 -37.42
N ILE A 673 -0.48 17.27 -37.77
CA ILE A 673 -1.86 16.82 -37.95
C ILE A 673 -2.14 15.57 -37.11
N SER A 674 -3.38 15.42 -36.69
CA SER A 674 -3.83 14.21 -35.97
C SER A 674 -5.22 13.81 -36.46
N ASP A 675 -5.65 12.62 -36.09
CA ASP A 675 -6.93 12.05 -36.54
C ASP A 675 -8.16 12.89 -36.12
N ASN A 676 -8.02 13.71 -35.08
CA ASN A 676 -9.14 14.43 -34.45
C ASN A 676 -9.29 15.89 -34.88
N ASP A 677 -8.32 16.49 -35.60
CA ASP A 677 -8.31 17.93 -35.81
C ASP A 677 -8.12 18.36 -37.28
N SER A 678 -8.90 19.33 -37.70
CA SER A 678 -8.68 20.27 -38.81
C SER A 678 -8.58 19.73 -40.24
N VAL A 679 -8.61 18.42 -40.47
CA VAL A 679 -8.50 17.84 -41.83
C VAL A 679 -9.81 17.17 -42.23
N SER A 680 -10.43 17.60 -43.32
CA SER A 680 -11.68 17.00 -43.81
C SER A 680 -11.47 15.52 -44.22
N SER A 681 -12.54 14.71 -44.23
CA SER A 681 -12.48 13.30 -44.63
C SER A 681 -11.87 13.11 -46.00
N GLY A 682 -12.19 13.97 -46.99
CA GLY A 682 -11.62 13.94 -48.31
C GLY A 682 -10.12 14.30 -48.33
N GLN A 683 -9.69 15.29 -47.56
CA GLN A 683 -8.26 15.64 -47.44
C GLN A 683 -7.48 14.50 -46.78
N ARG A 684 -8.02 13.86 -45.73
CA ARG A 684 -7.41 12.66 -45.11
C ARG A 684 -7.25 11.55 -46.15
N GLN A 685 -8.26 11.33 -46.97
CA GLN A 685 -8.19 10.31 -48.04
C GLN A 685 -7.12 10.64 -49.08
N LEU A 686 -7.00 11.91 -49.53
CA LEU A 686 -5.93 12.36 -50.42
C LEU A 686 -4.53 12.15 -49.84
N LEU A 687 -4.34 12.43 -48.51
CA LEU A 687 -3.07 12.17 -47.85
C LEU A 687 -2.73 10.68 -47.79
N THR A 688 -3.72 9.81 -47.55
CA THR A 688 -3.49 8.35 -47.56
C THR A 688 -3.24 7.81 -48.98
N ILE A 689 -3.83 8.40 -50.03
CA ILE A 689 -3.50 8.11 -51.41
C ILE A 689 -2.06 8.55 -51.72
N ALA A 690 -1.63 9.73 -51.26
CA ALA A 690 -0.25 10.19 -51.40
C ALA A 690 0.75 9.22 -50.71
N ARG A 691 0.41 8.73 -49.49
CA ARG A 691 1.16 7.66 -48.80
C ARG A 691 1.30 6.42 -49.68
N GLY A 692 0.22 6.01 -50.32
CA GLY A 692 0.19 4.86 -51.24
C GLY A 692 1.06 5.05 -52.47
N MET A 693 1.12 6.27 -53.05
CA MET A 693 2.00 6.59 -54.18
C MET A 693 3.47 6.59 -53.81
N ILE A 694 3.81 7.00 -52.59
CA ILE A 694 5.21 6.92 -52.09
C ILE A 694 5.67 5.48 -51.91
N SER A 695 4.78 4.57 -51.50
CA SER A 695 5.09 3.14 -51.30
C SER A 695 5.51 2.42 -52.56
N ASP A 696 4.97 2.82 -53.73
CA ASP A 696 5.29 2.27 -55.06
C ASP A 696 5.27 0.72 -55.16
N SER A 697 4.19 0.13 -54.63
CA SER A 697 3.97 -1.33 -54.65
C SER A 697 3.29 -1.80 -55.93
N PRO A 698 3.56 -3.02 -56.44
CA PRO A 698 2.98 -3.56 -57.67
C PRO A 698 1.48 -3.89 -57.55
N PHE A 699 1.01 -4.16 -56.34
CA PHE A 699 -0.40 -4.45 -56.05
C PHE A 699 -1.04 -3.34 -55.26
N LEU A 700 -2.30 -3.09 -55.55
CA LEU A 700 -3.10 -2.08 -54.86
C LEU A 700 -4.42 -2.67 -54.41
N ILE A 701 -4.82 -2.31 -53.16
CA ILE A 701 -6.12 -2.61 -52.60
C ILE A 701 -6.80 -1.30 -52.26
N LEU A 702 -7.99 -1.11 -52.82
CA LEU A 702 -8.81 0.08 -52.56
C LEU A 702 -10.14 -0.36 -51.94
N ASP A 703 -10.44 0.12 -50.73
CA ASP A 703 -11.76 -0.01 -50.11
C ASP A 703 -12.49 1.34 -50.25
N GLU A 704 -13.42 1.40 -51.21
CA GLU A 704 -14.01 2.64 -51.68
C GLU A 704 -15.26 3.01 -50.86
N ALA A 705 -15.13 3.91 -49.91
CA ALA A 705 -16.27 4.60 -49.32
C ALA A 705 -15.99 6.11 -49.16
N THR A 706 -16.62 6.90 -50.00
CA THR A 706 -16.59 8.34 -49.97
C THR A 706 -17.95 8.91 -49.56
N SER A 707 -18.64 8.27 -48.64
CA SER A 707 -20.03 8.58 -48.28
C SER A 707 -20.24 9.97 -47.66
N ASN A 708 -19.19 10.71 -47.29
CA ASN A 708 -19.27 11.98 -46.59
C ASN A 708 -18.32 13.04 -47.15
N VAL A 709 -18.13 13.10 -48.46
CA VAL A 709 -17.20 14.05 -49.14
C VAL A 709 -18.00 14.91 -50.10
N ASP A 710 -17.68 16.19 -50.18
CA ASP A 710 -18.29 17.10 -51.17
C ASP A 710 -17.91 16.71 -52.61
N THR A 711 -18.77 17.00 -53.57
CA THR A 711 -18.64 16.56 -54.98
C THR A 711 -17.31 16.98 -55.60
N ARG A 712 -16.75 18.14 -55.29
CA ARG A 712 -15.49 18.62 -55.83
C ARG A 712 -14.31 17.82 -55.29
N THR A 713 -14.26 17.57 -54.01
CA THR A 713 -13.21 16.75 -53.37
C THR A 713 -13.35 15.32 -53.79
N GLU A 714 -14.57 14.82 -53.96
CA GLU A 714 -14.83 13.48 -54.51
C GLU A 714 -14.20 13.28 -55.91
N GLU A 715 -14.35 14.27 -56.82
CA GLU A 715 -13.71 14.23 -58.14
C GLU A 715 -12.18 14.22 -58.05
N LEU A 716 -11.58 14.99 -57.12
CA LEU A 716 -10.14 14.98 -56.86
C LEU A 716 -9.66 13.64 -56.36
N VAL A 717 -10.36 13.04 -55.39
CA VAL A 717 -10.07 11.72 -54.82
C VAL A 717 -10.13 10.66 -55.93
N GLN A 718 -11.16 10.71 -56.80
CA GLN A 718 -11.28 9.77 -57.91
C GLN A 718 -10.11 9.89 -58.91
N LYS A 719 -9.75 11.09 -59.30
CA LYS A 719 -8.57 11.34 -60.20
C LYS A 719 -7.27 10.86 -59.55
N ALA A 720 -7.10 11.08 -58.25
CA ALA A 720 -5.94 10.60 -57.51
C ALA A 720 -5.89 9.08 -57.44
N MET A 721 -7.03 8.41 -57.22
CA MET A 721 -7.13 6.94 -57.22
C MET A 721 -6.83 6.38 -58.62
N ASP A 722 -7.38 6.95 -59.70
CA ASP A 722 -7.11 6.51 -61.08
C ASP A 722 -5.61 6.60 -61.39
N LYS A 723 -4.95 7.68 -60.93
CA LYS A 723 -3.51 7.86 -61.07
C LYS A 723 -2.69 6.85 -60.24
N LEU A 724 -3.15 6.53 -59.05
CA LEU A 724 -2.51 5.51 -58.16
C LEU A 724 -2.59 4.10 -58.78
N MET A 725 -3.68 3.80 -59.54
CA MET A 725 -3.92 2.50 -60.19
C MET A 725 -3.11 2.30 -61.47
N GLU A 726 -2.52 3.35 -62.10
CA GLU A 726 -1.77 3.22 -63.30
C GLU A 726 -0.62 2.22 -63.17
N ASN A 727 -0.57 1.24 -64.09
CA ASN A 727 0.45 0.17 -64.15
C ASN A 727 0.50 -0.76 -62.92
N LYS A 728 -0.60 -0.85 -62.14
CA LYS A 728 -0.68 -1.73 -60.97
C LYS A 728 -1.84 -2.70 -61.09
N THR A 729 -1.68 -3.89 -60.58
CA THR A 729 -2.80 -4.81 -60.41
C THR A 729 -3.61 -4.36 -59.21
N SER A 730 -4.87 -3.94 -59.43
CA SER A 730 -5.67 -3.21 -58.42
C SER A 730 -6.96 -3.96 -58.10
N PHE A 731 -7.15 -4.29 -56.79
CA PHE A 731 -8.36 -4.86 -56.25
C PHE A 731 -9.18 -3.74 -55.62
N ILE A 732 -10.43 -3.58 -56.08
CA ILE A 732 -11.31 -2.51 -55.63
C ILE A 732 -12.60 -3.11 -55.10
N ILE A 733 -12.90 -2.85 -53.78
CA ILE A 733 -14.23 -3.11 -53.23
C ILE A 733 -15.10 -1.97 -53.71
N ALA A 734 -15.83 -2.22 -54.77
CA ALA A 734 -16.50 -1.16 -55.50
C ALA A 734 -17.90 -0.88 -54.96
N HIS A 735 -18.12 0.37 -54.53
CA HIS A 735 -19.42 0.92 -54.16
C HIS A 735 -19.89 2.02 -55.17
N ARG A 736 -19.09 2.35 -56.18
CA ARG A 736 -19.38 3.35 -57.20
C ARG A 736 -19.53 2.79 -58.60
N LEU A 737 -20.49 3.36 -59.32
CA LEU A 737 -20.80 2.97 -60.67
C LEU A 737 -19.64 3.16 -61.65
N SER A 738 -18.93 4.29 -61.59
CA SER A 738 -17.79 4.59 -62.44
C SER A 738 -16.66 3.59 -62.30
N THR A 739 -16.33 3.22 -61.11
CA THR A 739 -15.27 2.28 -60.78
C THR A 739 -15.60 0.88 -61.27
N ILE A 740 -16.86 0.43 -61.09
CA ILE A 740 -17.34 -0.88 -61.55
C ILE A 740 -17.30 -0.96 -63.08
N LYS A 741 -17.81 0.09 -63.76
CA LYS A 741 -17.89 0.12 -65.22
C LYS A 741 -16.53 0.10 -65.91
N ASN A 742 -15.53 0.74 -65.30
CA ASN A 742 -14.18 0.88 -65.86
C ASN A 742 -13.22 -0.25 -65.42
N ALA A 743 -13.71 -1.27 -64.70
CA ALA A 743 -12.91 -2.42 -64.31
C ALA A 743 -12.72 -3.41 -65.49
N ASP A 744 -11.49 -3.94 -65.58
CA ASP A 744 -11.14 -4.96 -66.61
C ASP A 744 -11.80 -6.31 -66.28
N LEU A 745 -11.88 -6.60 -64.98
CA LEU A 745 -12.53 -7.82 -64.44
C LEU A 745 -13.43 -7.48 -63.29
N ILE A 746 -14.67 -7.93 -63.34
CA ILE A 746 -15.63 -7.81 -62.26
C ILE A 746 -15.86 -9.21 -61.66
N LEU A 747 -15.64 -9.35 -60.33
CA LEU A 747 -15.91 -10.56 -59.59
C LEU A 747 -17.19 -10.30 -58.76
N VAL A 748 -18.26 -10.99 -59.11
CA VAL A 748 -19.56 -10.84 -58.46
C VAL A 748 -19.71 -11.88 -57.38
N MET A 749 -19.74 -11.44 -56.12
CA MET A 749 -19.80 -12.28 -54.95
C MET A 749 -21.20 -12.36 -54.35
N LYS A 750 -21.64 -13.55 -54.02
CA LYS A 750 -22.84 -13.82 -53.23
C LYS A 750 -22.61 -15.03 -52.34
N ASP A 751 -22.96 -14.91 -51.06
CA ASP A 751 -22.87 -15.99 -50.07
C ASP A 751 -21.48 -16.70 -50.09
N GLY A 752 -20.40 -15.93 -50.18
CA GLY A 752 -19.03 -16.41 -50.14
C GLY A 752 -18.50 -17.06 -51.41
N ASN A 753 -19.26 -17.04 -52.50
CA ASN A 753 -18.86 -17.60 -53.80
C ASN A 753 -18.79 -16.53 -54.89
N ILE A 754 -17.95 -16.75 -55.92
CA ILE A 754 -18.04 -16.02 -57.18
C ILE A 754 -19.16 -16.64 -57.99
N ILE A 755 -20.21 -15.90 -58.21
CA ILE A 755 -21.38 -16.36 -59.00
C ILE A 755 -21.28 -15.95 -60.49
N GLU A 756 -20.61 -14.81 -60.73
CA GLU A 756 -20.36 -14.29 -62.08
C GLU A 756 -19.01 -13.63 -62.15
N GLN A 757 -18.33 -13.72 -63.28
CA GLN A 757 -17.09 -13.01 -63.58
C GLN A 757 -17.04 -12.58 -65.04
N GLY A 758 -16.43 -11.42 -65.34
CA GLY A 758 -16.30 -10.86 -66.68
C GLY A 758 -16.22 -9.33 -66.65
N ASN A 759 -16.16 -8.66 -67.79
CA ASN A 759 -16.23 -7.20 -67.86
C ASN A 759 -17.70 -6.71 -67.79
N HIS A 760 -17.89 -5.40 -67.60
CA HIS A 760 -19.20 -4.78 -67.48
C HIS A 760 -20.16 -5.15 -68.63
N ASN A 761 -19.69 -5.06 -69.86
CA ASN A 761 -20.53 -5.31 -71.02
C ASN A 761 -20.94 -6.76 -71.17
N GLU A 762 -20.05 -7.69 -70.82
CA GLU A 762 -20.33 -9.13 -70.79
C GLU A 762 -21.38 -9.49 -69.75
N LEU A 763 -21.21 -8.96 -68.54
CA LEU A 763 -22.11 -9.25 -67.42
C LEU A 763 -23.50 -8.62 -67.59
N MET A 764 -23.58 -7.44 -68.18
CA MET A 764 -24.87 -6.81 -68.54
C MET A 764 -25.61 -7.63 -69.60
N LYS A 765 -24.90 -8.14 -70.62
CA LYS A 765 -25.50 -9.01 -71.66
C LYS A 765 -26.00 -10.33 -71.12
N LYS A 766 -25.37 -10.88 -70.06
CA LYS A 766 -25.83 -12.11 -69.40
C LYS A 766 -27.15 -11.93 -68.67
N ASN A 767 -27.56 -10.68 -68.37
CA ASN A 767 -28.76 -10.31 -67.64
C ASN A 767 -28.95 -11.14 -66.35
N GLY A 768 -27.86 -11.40 -65.63
CA GLY A 768 -27.77 -12.20 -64.45
C GLY A 768 -27.86 -11.41 -63.15
N PHE A 769 -27.24 -11.89 -62.08
CA PHE A 769 -27.24 -11.23 -60.77
C PHE A 769 -26.58 -9.87 -60.80
N TYR A 770 -25.46 -9.72 -61.56
CA TYR A 770 -24.79 -8.45 -61.74
C TYR A 770 -25.72 -7.39 -62.39
N ALA A 771 -26.37 -7.71 -63.48
CA ALA A 771 -27.29 -6.81 -64.16
C ALA A 771 -28.44 -6.37 -63.26
N ASN A 772 -29.00 -7.30 -62.45
CA ASN A 772 -30.04 -7.01 -61.49
C ASN A 772 -29.52 -6.09 -60.36
N LEU A 773 -28.33 -6.35 -59.81
CA LEU A 773 -27.72 -5.54 -58.79
C LEU A 773 -27.38 -4.12 -59.31
N TYR A 774 -26.85 -4.05 -60.52
CA TYR A 774 -26.52 -2.79 -61.19
C TYR A 774 -27.80 -1.93 -61.41
N ASN A 775 -28.85 -2.48 -62.01
CA ASN A 775 -30.11 -1.78 -62.29
C ASN A 775 -30.82 -1.36 -60.99
N SER A 776 -30.83 -2.22 -59.97
CA SER A 776 -31.50 -1.92 -58.66
C SER A 776 -30.79 -0.82 -57.87
N GLN A 777 -29.48 -0.68 -57.94
CA GLN A 777 -28.70 0.30 -57.20
C GLN A 777 -28.51 1.64 -57.93
N PHE A 778 -28.46 1.61 -59.30
CA PHE A 778 -27.94 2.71 -60.09
C PHE A 778 -28.91 3.27 -61.18
N GLU A 779 -29.94 2.53 -61.61
CA GLU A 779 -30.92 3.06 -62.57
C GLU A 779 -32.03 3.92 -61.97
N LYS A 780 -32.25 3.92 -60.68
CA LYS A 780 -33.26 4.77 -60.01
C LYS A 780 -32.89 6.28 -59.93
N THR A 781 -31.75 6.69 -60.43
CA THR A 781 -31.27 8.09 -60.39
C THR A 781 -31.58 8.89 -61.66
N ASN A 782 -32.26 8.29 -62.65
CA ASN A 782 -32.58 8.94 -63.96
C ASN A 782 -34.09 9.15 -64.19
N ASN A 783 -34.90 9.34 -63.11
CA ASN A 783 -36.26 9.84 -63.24
C ASN A 783 -36.47 11.05 -62.38
#